data_129c56e713f4f54979147c41847a05aa
#
_entry.id   129c56e713f4f54979147c41847a05aa
#
_cell.length_a   1.000
_cell.length_b   1.000
_cell.length_c   1.000
_cell.angle_alpha   90.00
_cell.angle_beta   90.00
_cell.angle_gamma   90.00
#
_symmetry.space_group_name_H-M   'P 1'
#
loop_
_entity.id
_entity.type
_entity.pdbx_description
1 polymer ?
#
loop_
_entity_poly.entity_id
_entity_poly.type
_entity_poly.pdbx_seq_one_letter_code
_entity_poly.pdbx_strand_id
1 'polypeptide(L)'
;MGACFDCLVTIDGRANQRACLAKVAPGMVVESAPPAAPAPLAPEPASQAAEIAPDVLVVGAGPAGLSAAIAAAEAGCSVVLLDERDAAGGQYLKPLAASHAHAAPDRQFRQAAALRARAEAAGVVFQHGATVWGAFAPDELGVLVGGRNMVARPRRLVLAPGAHERPVPIPGWTLPGVMTTGALQTLARANRVSPGRRVVVAGNGPLNLQLACELVEGGVEVAAVLEAAPKPGFRAWREAVTLAARAPDLAWDGVRYLAVLRRAGVKVIWGAMPERVEPATDGLTLHAEAPGGPRAVTAQAVALNLGFQPETGLARALGCAHRFTDSGLGRLETITGPDGRTSLAQVLAIGDGAQIGGARIALARGRLAGLAAARDLGRAVPDDAASRTALARAEAFQAALWRLFEVPGFDASRLADDTVVCRCEEVSAGALRAAMAQGACSLGSLKKATRAGMGRCQGRMCAATVARIAGAGTEPDWAAPRAPVKPIPALALAMEKPEWTEAPSFEAVSLPRDAGEGRGGGRARSETACDLLVIGAGVLGLAIARAAAREGLHVVALDRGEPGQGASTANAGSLHVQLHAYDSAGAAEGPESAAAQILTLGPRSVALWRDIARESGEALAIRTEGGLMLAETEAQLRALADKVAMERDFGVISSLLGANELYAAAPWLAPGFAGAAFCAEEGQMDPLRGLSALLRLAREAGAEIRGATPVTALSREGSVFRAETPEGVIRAARVVNAAGPWAGQIAARLGAPIPVRATVQQVIATEAAGAELLRPLVLHGSRHLSLKQGDAGHLILGGAWPGELDAAGRPRNLRASIEGNLWVARSVLPAIEGLHVIRAWTGLNVLIPGPILGADQRVPGLFHAVTFNGWTLAPVIAELIAEALRGGKGPPAVFSPSAYESRS
;
A
#
# COMPACT_ATOMS: atom_id res chain seq x y z
N MET A 1 1.07 20.14 2.81
CA MET A 1 -0.25 19.84 3.41
C MET A 1 -0.94 18.80 2.55
N GLY A 2 -1.86 18.00 3.11
CA GLY A 2 -2.65 16.99 2.38
C GLY A 2 -2.00 15.62 2.16
N ALA A 3 -0.73 15.42 2.45
CA ALA A 3 -0.01 14.17 2.15
C ALA A 3 -0.04 13.12 3.28
N CYS A 4 -0.14 13.54 4.53
CA CYS A 4 -0.04 12.65 5.71
C CYS A 4 -1.38 12.09 6.17
N PHE A 5 -2.50 12.75 5.85
CA PHE A 5 -3.85 12.37 6.30
C PHE A 5 -4.03 12.33 7.83
N ASP A 6 -3.29 13.17 8.57
CA ASP A 6 -3.39 13.22 10.05
C ASP A 6 -4.43 14.21 10.56
N CYS A 7 -4.78 15.21 9.75
CA CYS A 7 -5.72 16.28 10.12
C CYS A 7 -7.16 15.94 9.73
N LEU A 8 -7.57 14.71 9.95
CA LEU A 8 -8.92 14.28 9.61
C LEU A 8 -9.90 14.74 10.67
N VAL A 9 -10.97 15.38 10.21
CA VAL A 9 -12.07 15.90 11.01
C VAL A 9 -13.40 15.60 10.31
N THR A 10 -14.48 15.69 11.01
CA THR A 10 -15.82 15.74 10.42
C THR A 10 -16.16 17.19 10.10
N ILE A 11 -16.55 17.47 8.87
CA ILE A 11 -16.99 18.78 8.41
C ILE A 11 -18.41 18.65 7.87
N ASP A 12 -19.35 19.39 8.45
CA ASP A 12 -20.77 19.39 8.08
C ASP A 12 -21.34 17.97 7.98
N GLY A 13 -21.05 17.12 8.98
CA GLY A 13 -21.46 15.73 9.04
C GLY A 13 -20.68 14.77 8.12
N ARG A 14 -19.73 15.25 7.31
CA ARG A 14 -18.88 14.40 6.46
C ARG A 14 -17.61 14.04 7.21
N ALA A 15 -17.45 12.77 7.54
CA ALA A 15 -16.27 12.27 8.23
C ALA A 15 -15.02 12.31 7.35
N ASN A 16 -13.86 12.23 8.00
CA ASN A 16 -12.55 12.02 7.38
C ASN A 16 -12.14 13.09 6.35
N GLN A 17 -12.61 14.32 6.53
CA GLN A 17 -12.19 15.46 5.73
C GLN A 17 -10.82 15.97 6.21
N ARG A 18 -9.92 16.28 5.28
CA ARG A 18 -8.60 16.81 5.61
C ARG A 18 -8.69 18.30 5.97
N ALA A 19 -8.69 18.63 7.26
CA ALA A 19 -8.79 20.01 7.72
C ALA A 19 -7.75 20.95 7.08
N CYS A 20 -6.53 20.45 6.82
CA CYS A 20 -5.47 21.25 6.18
C CYS A 20 -5.75 21.63 4.70
N LEU A 21 -6.76 21.04 4.07
CA LEU A 21 -7.20 21.35 2.71
C LEU A 21 -8.60 21.96 2.66
N ALA A 22 -9.38 21.84 3.74
CA ALA A 22 -10.72 22.39 3.81
C ALA A 22 -10.69 23.92 3.84
N LYS A 23 -11.58 24.55 3.07
CA LYS A 23 -11.79 26.00 3.09
C LYS A 23 -12.86 26.32 4.11
N VAL A 24 -12.57 27.22 5.03
CA VAL A 24 -13.54 27.70 6.02
C VAL A 24 -14.68 28.43 5.30
N ALA A 25 -15.91 28.08 5.64
CA ALA A 25 -17.11 28.73 5.15
C ALA A 25 -17.99 29.21 6.33
N PRO A 26 -18.80 30.25 6.16
CA PRO A 26 -19.76 30.67 7.18
C PRO A 26 -20.71 29.51 7.54
N GLY A 27 -20.92 29.27 8.85
CA GLY A 27 -21.78 28.21 9.36
C GLY A 27 -21.20 26.80 9.31
N MET A 28 -19.94 26.61 8.87
CA MET A 28 -19.27 25.32 8.87
C MET A 28 -19.16 24.74 10.29
N VAL A 29 -19.60 23.51 10.43
CA VAL A 29 -19.46 22.73 11.69
C VAL A 29 -18.29 21.78 11.56
N VAL A 30 -17.33 21.87 12.47
CA VAL A 30 -16.13 21.02 12.50
C VAL A 30 -16.07 20.25 13.80
N GLU A 31 -16.01 18.92 13.71
CA GLU A 31 -15.96 18.02 14.85
C GLU A 31 -14.70 17.16 14.77
N SER A 32 -14.08 16.89 15.92
CA SER A 32 -12.87 16.06 16.00
C SER A 32 -13.16 14.55 15.91
N ALA A 33 -14.40 14.15 16.21
CA ALA A 33 -14.83 12.75 16.14
C ALA A 33 -15.65 12.50 14.86
N PRO A 34 -15.59 11.28 14.29
CA PRO A 34 -16.51 10.90 13.24
C PRO A 34 -17.94 10.86 13.79
N PRO A 35 -18.97 11.17 12.97
CA PRO A 35 -20.36 10.99 13.38
C PRO A 35 -20.61 9.51 13.72
N ALA A 36 -21.56 9.25 14.63
CA ALA A 36 -21.91 7.90 15.06
C ALA A 36 -22.40 7.01 13.89
N ALA A 37 -22.96 7.61 12.85
CA ALA A 37 -23.19 6.99 11.56
C ALA A 37 -22.96 8.05 10.45
N PRO A 38 -22.25 7.73 9.37
CA PRO A 38 -22.16 8.64 8.23
C PRO A 38 -23.55 8.87 7.66
N ALA A 39 -23.92 10.15 7.45
CA ALA A 39 -25.16 10.47 6.77
C ALA A 39 -25.14 9.90 5.35
N PRO A 40 -26.16 9.17 4.91
CA PRO A 40 -26.24 8.71 3.53
C PRO A 40 -26.18 9.92 2.59
N LEU A 41 -25.22 9.92 1.68
CA LEU A 41 -25.23 10.87 0.58
C LEU A 41 -26.36 10.45 -0.38
N ALA A 42 -27.18 11.41 -0.82
CA ALA A 42 -28.24 11.11 -1.78
C ALA A 42 -27.62 10.43 -3.01
N PRO A 43 -28.15 9.30 -3.46
CA PRO A 43 -27.58 8.56 -4.58
C PRO A 43 -27.79 9.36 -5.88
N GLU A 44 -26.72 9.99 -6.38
CA GLU A 44 -26.68 10.27 -7.81
C GLU A 44 -26.37 8.94 -8.51
N PRO A 45 -27.16 8.54 -9.54
CA PRO A 45 -26.86 7.34 -10.30
C PRO A 45 -25.46 7.48 -10.91
N ALA A 46 -24.60 6.53 -10.62
CA ALA A 46 -23.27 6.49 -11.18
C ALA A 46 -23.38 6.20 -12.68
N SER A 47 -23.34 7.26 -13.49
CA SER A 47 -23.12 7.16 -14.93
C SER A 47 -21.72 6.63 -15.21
N GLN A 48 -21.49 6.10 -16.41
CA GLN A 48 -20.16 5.69 -16.86
C GLN A 48 -19.12 6.78 -16.56
N ALA A 49 -17.92 6.39 -16.13
CA ALA A 49 -16.84 7.34 -15.89
C ALA A 49 -16.54 8.14 -17.17
N ALA A 50 -16.49 9.47 -17.06
CA ALA A 50 -16.07 10.30 -18.18
C ALA A 50 -14.63 9.95 -18.58
N GLU A 51 -14.34 9.95 -19.86
CA GLU A 51 -13.03 9.58 -20.39
C GLU A 51 -12.34 10.79 -21.02
N ILE A 52 -11.04 10.92 -20.78
CA ILE A 52 -10.16 11.91 -21.42
C ILE A 52 -8.98 11.19 -22.07
N ALA A 53 -8.68 11.53 -23.32
CA ALA A 53 -7.65 10.86 -24.12
C ALA A 53 -6.72 11.88 -24.80
N PRO A 54 -5.87 12.61 -24.04
CA PRO A 54 -4.92 13.57 -24.62
C PRO A 54 -3.71 12.86 -25.27
N ASP A 55 -3.03 13.56 -26.17
CA ASP A 55 -1.70 13.12 -26.64
C ASP A 55 -0.72 12.99 -25.46
N VAL A 56 -0.70 14.01 -24.58
CA VAL A 56 0.18 14.03 -23.41
C VAL A 56 -0.63 14.37 -22.16
N LEU A 57 -0.61 13.49 -21.17
CA LEU A 57 -1.13 13.76 -19.84
C LEU A 57 0.02 14.10 -18.90
N VAL A 58 -0.08 15.24 -18.23
CA VAL A 58 0.89 15.65 -17.21
C VAL A 58 0.24 15.59 -15.83
N VAL A 59 0.85 14.88 -14.88
CA VAL A 59 0.37 14.78 -13.51
C VAL A 59 1.23 15.63 -12.57
N GLY A 60 0.66 16.73 -12.08
CA GLY A 60 1.29 17.72 -11.21
C GLY A 60 1.66 19.01 -11.93
N ALA A 61 1.03 20.12 -11.55
CA ALA A 61 1.25 21.45 -12.11
C ALA A 61 2.31 22.27 -11.35
N GLY A 62 3.36 21.61 -10.84
CA GLY A 62 4.56 22.27 -10.31
C GLY A 62 5.47 22.79 -11.44
N PRO A 63 6.66 23.34 -11.10
CA PRO A 63 7.60 23.86 -12.10
C PRO A 63 7.92 22.87 -13.22
N ALA A 64 8.15 21.59 -12.88
CA ALA A 64 8.46 20.54 -13.85
C ALA A 64 7.28 20.27 -14.80
N GLY A 65 6.06 20.05 -14.24
CA GLY A 65 4.89 19.74 -15.03
C GLY A 65 4.45 20.88 -15.93
N LEU A 66 4.45 22.12 -15.41
CA LEU A 66 4.18 23.32 -16.22
C LEU A 66 5.13 23.42 -17.40
N SER A 67 6.43 23.25 -17.15
CA SER A 67 7.45 23.35 -18.21
C SER A 67 7.32 22.23 -19.24
N ALA A 68 6.94 21.01 -18.83
CA ALA A 68 6.69 19.89 -19.72
C ALA A 68 5.43 20.10 -20.57
N ALA A 69 4.34 20.54 -19.93
CA ALA A 69 3.09 20.79 -20.60
C ALA A 69 3.22 21.88 -21.66
N ILE A 70 3.89 23.00 -21.33
CA ILE A 70 4.18 24.09 -22.27
C ILE A 70 4.97 23.54 -23.47
N ALA A 71 6.07 22.81 -23.22
CA ALA A 71 6.95 22.34 -24.29
C ALA A 71 6.24 21.35 -25.23
N ALA A 72 5.40 20.46 -24.71
CA ALA A 72 4.63 19.53 -25.50
C ALA A 72 3.51 20.24 -26.31
N ALA A 73 2.81 21.20 -25.69
CA ALA A 73 1.73 21.95 -26.35
C ALA A 73 2.28 22.87 -27.46
N GLU A 74 3.40 23.59 -27.21
CA GLU A 74 4.10 24.40 -28.22
C GLU A 74 4.60 23.56 -29.42
N ALA A 75 4.84 22.25 -29.21
CA ALA A 75 5.16 21.30 -30.28
C ALA A 75 3.91 20.70 -30.97
N GLY A 76 2.69 21.17 -30.66
CA GLY A 76 1.46 20.79 -31.31
C GLY A 76 0.80 19.50 -30.77
N CYS A 77 1.10 19.09 -29.52
CA CYS A 77 0.38 18.02 -28.85
C CYS A 77 -0.87 18.57 -28.13
N SER A 78 -1.93 17.78 -28.07
CA SER A 78 -3.03 18.01 -27.12
C SER A 78 -2.55 17.65 -25.72
N VAL A 79 -2.61 18.59 -24.75
CA VAL A 79 -2.07 18.42 -23.41
C VAL A 79 -3.12 18.67 -22.35
N VAL A 80 -3.31 17.71 -21.45
CA VAL A 80 -4.08 17.89 -20.21
C VAL A 80 -3.11 17.84 -19.03
N LEU A 81 -3.21 18.84 -18.13
CA LEU A 81 -2.39 18.99 -16.94
C LEU A 81 -3.26 18.88 -15.69
N LEU A 82 -3.09 17.77 -14.94
CA LEU A 82 -3.82 17.48 -13.72
C LEU A 82 -3.07 18.00 -12.49
N ASP A 83 -3.78 18.65 -11.57
CA ASP A 83 -3.24 19.01 -10.25
C ASP A 83 -4.33 18.88 -9.18
N GLU A 84 -3.97 18.34 -8.01
CA GLU A 84 -4.89 18.21 -6.88
C GLU A 84 -5.18 19.53 -6.16
N ARG A 85 -4.46 20.58 -6.49
CA ARG A 85 -4.67 21.93 -5.96
C ARG A 85 -5.58 22.74 -6.86
N ASP A 86 -6.16 23.78 -6.28
CA ASP A 86 -7.05 24.71 -7.00
C ASP A 86 -6.28 25.62 -7.97
N ALA A 87 -4.95 25.67 -7.90
CA ALA A 87 -4.14 26.51 -8.77
C ALA A 87 -2.75 25.91 -9.04
N ALA A 88 -2.30 26.05 -10.27
CA ALA A 88 -0.98 25.62 -10.70
C ALA A 88 0.15 26.42 -10.03
N GLY A 89 1.30 25.76 -9.82
CA GLY A 89 2.52 26.35 -9.23
C GLY A 89 3.25 25.37 -8.30
N GLY A 90 2.57 24.32 -7.82
CA GLY A 90 3.17 23.33 -6.92
C GLY A 90 3.66 23.94 -5.60
N GLN A 91 4.72 23.41 -5.04
CA GLN A 91 5.26 23.87 -3.75
C GLN A 91 6.11 25.15 -3.87
N TYR A 92 6.83 25.30 -4.97
CA TYR A 92 7.76 26.43 -5.16
C TYR A 92 7.08 27.70 -5.69
N LEU A 93 6.17 27.56 -6.65
CA LEU A 93 5.47 28.67 -7.32
C LEU A 93 4.03 28.84 -6.81
N LYS A 94 3.76 28.47 -5.55
CA LYS A 94 2.40 28.51 -4.99
C LYS A 94 1.84 29.94 -4.99
N PRO A 95 0.57 30.12 -5.45
CA PRO A 95 -0.08 31.41 -5.43
C PRO A 95 -0.45 31.84 -4.01
N LEU A 96 -0.71 33.13 -3.82
CA LEU A 96 -1.41 33.61 -2.63
C LEU A 96 -2.86 33.14 -2.63
N ALA A 97 -3.42 32.91 -1.43
CA ALA A 97 -4.84 32.73 -1.27
C ALA A 97 -5.60 33.96 -1.81
N ALA A 98 -6.81 33.74 -2.36
CA ALA A 98 -7.61 34.79 -2.97
C ALA A 98 -7.86 35.97 -1.99
N SER A 99 -8.02 35.68 -0.69
CA SER A 99 -8.16 36.69 0.37
C SER A 99 -6.95 37.64 0.54
N HIS A 100 -5.79 37.28 -0.03
CA HIS A 100 -4.54 38.04 0.07
C HIS A 100 -3.96 38.41 -1.29
N ALA A 101 -4.73 38.30 -2.35
CA ALA A 101 -4.28 38.58 -3.72
C ALA A 101 -3.77 40.03 -3.95
N HIS A 102 -4.12 40.95 -3.06
CA HIS A 102 -3.67 42.35 -3.07
C HIS A 102 -2.24 42.55 -2.55
N ALA A 103 -1.65 41.54 -1.94
CA ALA A 103 -0.25 41.63 -1.48
C ALA A 103 0.71 41.75 -2.67
N ALA A 104 1.73 42.58 -2.54
CA ALA A 104 2.74 42.76 -3.60
C ALA A 104 3.50 41.45 -3.86
N PRO A 105 3.47 40.89 -5.06
CA PRO A 105 4.11 39.63 -5.35
C PRO A 105 5.65 39.78 -5.41
N ASP A 106 6.34 38.78 -4.87
CA ASP A 106 7.79 38.64 -5.05
C ASP A 106 8.15 38.02 -6.43
N ARG A 107 9.44 37.75 -6.64
CA ARG A 107 9.93 37.13 -7.87
C ARG A 107 9.29 35.79 -8.18
N GLN A 108 9.08 34.96 -7.18
CA GLN A 108 8.49 33.61 -7.37
C GLN A 108 7.03 33.72 -7.83
N PHE A 109 6.24 34.64 -7.26
CA PHE A 109 4.85 34.89 -7.70
C PHE A 109 4.79 35.39 -9.14
N ARG A 110 5.68 36.34 -9.56
CA ARG A 110 5.76 36.80 -10.94
C ARG A 110 6.12 35.69 -11.92
N GLN A 111 7.10 34.86 -11.57
CA GLN A 111 7.48 33.70 -12.36
C GLN A 111 6.34 32.69 -12.50
N ALA A 112 5.58 32.45 -11.43
CA ALA A 112 4.40 31.59 -11.45
C ALA A 112 3.33 32.08 -12.41
N ALA A 113 3.02 33.39 -12.35
CA ALA A 113 2.05 34.03 -13.23
C ALA A 113 2.47 33.94 -14.70
N ALA A 114 3.72 34.22 -15.02
CA ALA A 114 4.25 34.13 -16.38
C ALA A 114 4.19 32.71 -16.96
N LEU A 115 4.52 31.69 -16.16
CA LEU A 115 4.44 30.28 -16.60
C LEU A 115 3.01 29.83 -16.83
N ARG A 116 2.07 30.22 -15.97
CA ARG A 116 0.64 29.92 -16.18
C ARG A 116 0.12 30.54 -17.44
N ALA A 117 0.34 31.86 -17.62
CA ALA A 117 -0.10 32.57 -18.82
C ALA A 117 0.48 31.93 -20.11
N ARG A 118 1.74 31.52 -20.10
CA ARG A 118 2.35 30.82 -21.23
C ARG A 118 1.71 29.46 -21.50
N ALA A 119 1.39 28.70 -20.46
CA ALA A 119 0.72 27.40 -20.61
C ALA A 119 -0.69 27.57 -21.21
N GLU A 120 -1.45 28.57 -20.73
CA GLU A 120 -2.76 28.92 -21.27
C GLU A 120 -2.66 29.32 -22.73
N ALA A 121 -1.71 30.22 -23.08
CA ALA A 121 -1.47 30.66 -24.45
C ALA A 121 -1.03 29.52 -25.38
N ALA A 122 -0.36 28.49 -24.86
CA ALA A 122 0.00 27.28 -25.61
C ALA A 122 -1.14 26.28 -25.77
N GLY A 123 -2.32 26.55 -25.19
CA GLY A 123 -3.49 25.65 -25.26
C GLY A 123 -3.46 24.46 -24.28
N VAL A 124 -2.70 24.54 -23.19
CA VAL A 124 -2.73 23.51 -22.14
C VAL A 124 -4.08 23.54 -21.41
N VAL A 125 -4.75 22.38 -21.35
CA VAL A 125 -6.00 22.23 -20.60
C VAL A 125 -5.67 21.90 -19.15
N PHE A 126 -5.99 22.81 -18.23
CA PHE A 126 -5.82 22.61 -16.78
C PHE A 126 -7.01 21.90 -16.17
N GLN A 127 -6.75 20.90 -15.36
CA GLN A 127 -7.73 20.22 -14.53
C GLN A 127 -7.31 20.34 -13.07
N HIS A 128 -7.80 21.36 -12.39
CA HIS A 128 -7.55 21.62 -11.00
C HIS A 128 -8.46 20.77 -10.08
N GLY A 129 -8.02 20.53 -8.82
CA GLY A 129 -8.76 19.68 -7.89
C GLY A 129 -8.82 18.22 -8.33
N ALA A 130 -7.91 17.82 -9.25
CA ALA A 130 -7.86 16.49 -9.84
C ALA A 130 -6.90 15.59 -9.04
N THR A 131 -7.43 14.55 -8.41
CA THR A 131 -6.62 13.54 -7.71
C THR A 131 -6.46 12.30 -8.57
N VAL A 132 -5.26 12.00 -9.03
CA VAL A 132 -4.94 10.71 -9.65
C VAL A 132 -4.82 9.67 -8.54
N TRP A 133 -5.81 8.79 -8.46
CA TRP A 133 -5.92 7.82 -7.37
C TRP A 133 -5.36 6.45 -7.71
N GLY A 134 -5.22 6.13 -9.01
CA GLY A 134 -4.70 4.85 -9.46
C GLY A 134 -4.05 4.97 -10.84
N ALA A 135 -3.05 4.14 -11.07
CA ALA A 135 -2.42 3.96 -12.37
C ALA A 135 -2.38 2.45 -12.63
N PHE A 136 -3.23 1.98 -13.53
CA PHE A 136 -3.44 0.58 -13.85
C PHE A 136 -2.64 0.15 -15.08
N ALA A 137 -2.45 1.06 -16.01
CA ALA A 137 -1.56 0.96 -17.15
C ALA A 137 -1.03 2.37 -17.49
N PRO A 138 0.03 2.51 -18.30
CA PRO A 138 0.50 3.83 -18.77
C PRO A 138 -0.59 4.66 -19.46
N ASP A 139 -1.55 4.00 -20.07
CA ASP A 139 -2.72 4.54 -20.77
C ASP A 139 -4.05 4.30 -20.02
N GLU A 140 -4.01 3.96 -18.73
CA GLU A 140 -5.20 3.81 -17.91
C GLU A 140 -4.97 4.34 -16.49
N LEU A 141 -5.42 5.58 -16.23
CA LEU A 141 -5.35 6.20 -14.92
C LEU A 141 -6.75 6.52 -14.40
N GLY A 142 -6.99 6.21 -13.13
CA GLY A 142 -8.18 6.67 -12.41
C GLY A 142 -7.96 8.07 -11.85
N VAL A 143 -8.87 8.99 -12.13
CA VAL A 143 -8.79 10.39 -11.73
C VAL A 143 -10.10 10.81 -11.06
N LEU A 144 -10.02 11.42 -9.90
CA LEU A 144 -11.16 12.01 -9.20
C LEU A 144 -11.15 13.52 -9.41
N VAL A 145 -12.23 14.09 -9.97
CA VAL A 145 -12.40 15.54 -10.19
C VAL A 145 -13.79 15.95 -9.71
N GLY A 146 -13.86 16.89 -8.80
CA GLY A 146 -15.14 17.40 -8.30
C GLY A 146 -16.04 16.32 -7.69
N GLY A 147 -15.45 15.28 -7.09
CA GLY A 147 -16.17 14.13 -6.52
C GLY A 147 -16.60 13.06 -7.54
N ARG A 148 -16.28 13.23 -8.84
CA ARG A 148 -16.61 12.28 -9.91
C ARG A 148 -15.38 11.51 -10.37
N ASN A 149 -15.53 10.21 -10.57
CA ASN A 149 -14.49 9.36 -11.13
C ASN A 149 -14.42 9.54 -12.66
N MET A 150 -13.20 9.66 -13.17
CA MET A 150 -12.85 9.78 -14.59
C MET A 150 -11.74 8.79 -14.94
N VAL A 151 -11.65 8.42 -16.19
CA VAL A 151 -10.55 7.62 -16.73
C VAL A 151 -9.72 8.48 -17.69
N ALA A 152 -8.42 8.52 -17.47
CA ALA A 152 -7.51 9.17 -18.39
C ALA A 152 -6.72 8.13 -19.20
N ARG A 153 -6.76 8.28 -20.56
CA ARG A 153 -6.10 7.41 -21.52
C ARG A 153 -5.12 8.18 -22.41
N PRO A 154 -3.97 8.59 -21.86
CA PRO A 154 -2.98 9.33 -22.62
C PRO A 154 -2.17 8.42 -23.56
N ARG A 155 -1.67 9.00 -24.66
CA ARG A 155 -0.66 8.35 -25.50
C ARG A 155 0.74 8.43 -24.88
N ARG A 156 1.02 9.50 -24.11
CA ARG A 156 2.24 9.68 -23.29
C ARG A 156 1.88 10.23 -21.92
N LEU A 157 2.49 9.68 -20.89
CA LEU A 157 2.29 10.06 -19.50
C LEU A 157 3.55 10.72 -18.92
N VAL A 158 3.40 11.93 -18.39
CA VAL A 158 4.47 12.67 -17.70
C VAL A 158 4.10 12.78 -16.22
N LEU A 159 4.87 12.11 -15.36
CA LEU A 159 4.71 12.15 -13.91
C LEU A 159 5.59 13.25 -13.31
N ALA A 160 4.97 14.27 -12.74
CA ALA A 160 5.61 15.42 -12.08
C ALA A 160 4.98 15.69 -10.69
N PRO A 161 4.69 14.68 -9.85
CA PRO A 161 3.93 14.85 -8.62
C PRO A 161 4.70 15.62 -7.53
N GLY A 162 5.97 15.90 -7.73
CA GLY A 162 6.83 16.62 -6.79
C GLY A 162 7.30 15.75 -5.63
N ALA A 163 7.58 16.40 -4.50
CA ALA A 163 8.11 15.75 -3.30
C ALA A 163 7.32 16.17 -2.06
N HIS A 164 7.45 15.38 -1.00
CA HIS A 164 7.00 15.72 0.33
C HIS A 164 8.19 15.76 1.29
N GLU A 165 8.05 16.53 2.37
CA GLU A 165 9.08 16.57 3.40
C GLU A 165 9.13 15.23 4.13
N ARG A 166 10.35 14.85 4.50
CA ARG A 166 10.58 13.72 5.36
C ARG A 166 10.20 14.07 6.79
N PRO A 167 9.36 13.29 7.47
CA PRO A 167 9.18 13.44 8.89
C PRO A 167 10.48 13.05 9.63
N VAL A 168 10.73 13.74 10.72
CA VAL A 168 11.84 13.46 11.62
C VAL A 168 11.27 12.73 12.82
N PRO A 169 11.38 11.40 12.90
CA PRO A 169 10.78 10.63 13.99
C PRO A 169 11.64 10.72 15.26
N ILE A 170 11.71 11.91 15.85
CA ILE A 170 12.29 12.13 17.18
C ILE A 170 11.19 12.05 18.25
N PRO A 171 11.50 11.72 19.51
CA PRO A 171 10.51 11.76 20.58
C PRO A 171 9.75 13.08 20.60
N GLY A 172 8.42 13.03 20.64
CA GLY A 172 7.54 14.22 20.65
C GLY A 172 7.24 14.84 19.29
N TRP A 173 7.74 14.32 18.16
CA TRP A 173 7.46 14.89 16.82
C TRP A 173 5.96 14.82 16.44
N THR A 174 5.16 14.03 17.15
CA THR A 174 3.73 13.89 16.93
C THR A 174 2.88 14.84 17.81
N LEU A 175 3.51 15.60 18.70
CA LEU A 175 2.81 16.54 19.56
C LEU A 175 2.09 17.65 18.76
N PRO A 176 0.92 18.11 19.22
CA PRO A 176 0.26 19.28 18.65
C PRO A 176 1.19 20.50 18.65
N GLY A 177 1.23 21.23 17.53
CA GLY A 177 2.16 22.36 17.34
C GLY A 177 3.49 21.97 16.68
N VAL A 178 3.82 20.67 16.58
CA VAL A 178 4.96 20.21 15.78
C VAL A 178 4.50 19.95 14.33
N MET A 179 5.18 20.54 13.36
CA MET A 179 4.84 20.40 11.95
C MET A 179 6.08 20.43 11.07
N THR A 180 5.93 20.11 9.80
CA THR A 180 7.04 20.26 8.85
C THR A 180 7.22 21.70 8.41
N THR A 181 8.45 22.09 8.06
CA THR A 181 8.80 23.45 7.59
C THR A 181 7.97 23.87 6.38
N GLY A 182 7.74 22.99 5.39
CA GLY A 182 6.95 23.31 4.20
C GLY A 182 5.45 23.41 4.49
N ALA A 183 4.94 22.72 5.53
CA ALA A 183 3.58 22.93 5.99
C ALA A 183 3.42 24.34 6.57
N LEU A 184 4.33 24.74 7.46
CA LEU A 184 4.33 26.09 8.03
C LEU A 184 4.56 27.15 6.95
N GLN A 185 5.47 26.92 6.00
CA GLN A 185 5.67 27.81 4.87
C GLN A 185 4.41 27.99 4.02
N THR A 186 3.62 26.94 3.84
CA THR A 186 2.35 27.07 3.11
C THR A 186 1.37 27.95 3.89
N LEU A 187 1.28 27.80 5.21
CA LEU A 187 0.46 28.66 6.07
C LEU A 187 0.91 30.11 5.98
N ALA A 188 2.20 30.37 6.19
CA ALA A 188 2.76 31.71 6.22
C ALA A 188 2.73 32.39 4.84
N ARG A 189 3.19 31.69 3.79
CA ARG A 189 3.37 32.28 2.46
C ARG A 189 2.06 32.38 1.65
N ALA A 190 1.29 31.31 1.61
CA ALA A 190 0.05 31.30 0.82
C ALA A 190 -1.13 31.88 1.60
N ASN A 191 -1.31 31.48 2.86
CA ASN A 191 -2.50 31.80 3.65
C ASN A 191 -2.30 32.97 4.64
N ARG A 192 -1.08 33.47 4.80
CA ARG A 192 -0.74 34.55 5.72
C ARG A 192 -1.16 34.30 7.17
N VAL A 193 -1.02 33.05 7.65
CA VAL A 193 -1.31 32.63 9.01
C VAL A 193 -0.11 31.97 9.65
N SER A 194 -0.01 32.09 10.98
CA SER A 194 0.97 31.39 11.81
C SER A 194 0.26 30.59 12.89
N PRO A 195 0.73 29.35 13.25
CA PRO A 195 0.16 28.54 14.32
C PRO A 195 0.47 29.04 15.73
N GLY A 196 1.30 30.08 15.83
CA GLY A 196 1.68 30.72 17.11
C GLY A 196 2.42 32.02 16.86
N ARG A 197 2.56 32.82 17.92
CA ARG A 197 3.30 34.09 17.88
C ARG A 197 4.81 33.88 17.92
N ARG A 198 5.27 32.77 18.49
CA ARG A 198 6.67 32.41 18.67
C ARG A 198 6.94 31.02 18.07
N VAL A 199 7.87 30.92 17.13
CA VAL A 199 8.15 29.70 16.37
C VAL A 199 9.64 29.37 16.45
N VAL A 200 10.00 28.10 16.58
CA VAL A 200 11.35 27.61 16.36
C VAL A 200 11.41 26.80 15.07
N VAL A 201 12.45 27.04 14.26
CA VAL A 201 12.67 26.31 13.00
C VAL A 201 13.92 25.46 13.15
N ALA A 202 13.83 24.16 12.87
CA ALA A 202 14.95 23.24 13.02
C ALA A 202 15.04 22.22 11.88
N GLY A 203 16.23 21.77 11.62
CA GLY A 203 16.52 20.74 10.62
C GLY A 203 17.61 21.17 9.64
N ASN A 204 17.42 20.92 8.35
CA ASN A 204 18.51 21.12 7.39
C ASN A 204 18.06 21.87 6.13
N GLY A 205 18.87 22.84 5.74
CA GLY A 205 18.85 23.40 4.41
C GLY A 205 18.18 24.78 4.27
N PRO A 206 18.30 25.38 3.07
CA PRO A 206 17.94 26.78 2.83
C PRO A 206 16.43 27.08 2.98
N LEU A 207 15.56 26.06 2.89
CA LEU A 207 14.11 26.22 3.13
C LEU A 207 13.83 26.71 4.57
N ASN A 208 14.60 26.24 5.55
CA ASN A 208 14.46 26.65 6.94
C ASN A 208 14.83 28.14 7.11
N LEU A 209 15.90 28.60 6.43
CA LEU A 209 16.29 30.01 6.43
C LEU A 209 15.26 30.89 5.72
N GLN A 210 14.72 30.42 4.58
CA GLN A 210 13.67 31.13 3.85
C GLN A 210 12.41 31.27 4.70
N LEU A 211 11.94 30.17 5.32
CA LEU A 211 10.76 30.21 6.19
C LEU A 211 10.95 31.19 7.35
N ALA A 212 12.09 31.08 8.04
CA ALA A 212 12.38 31.96 9.17
C ALA A 212 12.38 33.46 8.75
N CYS A 213 12.92 33.76 7.57
CA CYS A 213 12.87 35.10 6.99
C CYS A 213 11.43 35.55 6.69
N GLU A 214 10.61 34.70 6.06
CA GLU A 214 9.21 34.96 5.73
C GLU A 214 8.36 35.19 7.01
N LEU A 215 8.62 34.42 8.08
CA LEU A 215 7.97 34.59 9.38
C LEU A 215 8.33 35.95 10.04
N VAL A 216 9.61 36.30 10.05
CA VAL A 216 10.09 37.59 10.57
C VAL A 216 9.48 38.76 9.80
N GLU A 217 9.49 38.72 8.46
CA GLU A 217 8.88 39.72 7.58
C GLU A 217 7.34 39.78 7.78
N GLY A 218 6.71 38.69 8.21
CA GLY A 218 5.29 38.61 8.55
C GLY A 218 4.97 39.01 10.00
N GLY A 219 5.95 39.46 10.80
CA GLY A 219 5.74 39.88 12.20
C GLY A 219 5.66 38.74 13.22
N VAL A 220 6.08 37.54 12.88
CA VAL A 220 6.15 36.40 13.79
C VAL A 220 7.53 36.33 14.45
N GLU A 221 7.58 36.14 15.75
CA GLU A 221 8.82 35.94 16.50
C GLU A 221 9.43 34.59 16.16
N VAL A 222 10.64 34.56 15.57
CA VAL A 222 11.43 33.37 15.38
C VAL A 222 12.41 33.23 16.55
N ALA A 223 12.16 32.29 17.46
CA ALA A 223 12.97 32.08 18.65
C ALA A 223 14.43 31.71 18.34
N ALA A 224 14.61 30.83 17.37
CA ALA A 224 15.90 30.44 16.82
C ALA A 224 15.71 29.68 15.52
N VAL A 225 16.79 29.59 14.72
CA VAL A 225 16.94 28.60 13.64
C VAL A 225 18.04 27.63 14.05
N LEU A 226 17.68 26.35 14.19
CA LEU A 226 18.61 25.26 14.51
C LEU A 226 18.96 24.55 13.19
N GLU A 227 20.12 24.88 12.61
CA GLU A 227 20.59 24.30 11.35
C GLU A 227 21.50 23.12 11.65
N ALA A 228 21.12 21.93 11.15
CA ALA A 228 21.86 20.70 11.40
C ALA A 228 23.22 20.65 10.69
N ALA A 229 23.36 21.33 9.56
CA ALA A 229 24.64 21.43 8.86
C ALA A 229 25.66 22.26 9.65
N PRO A 230 26.95 21.91 9.58
CA PRO A 230 28.01 22.74 10.18
C PRO A 230 28.05 24.10 9.51
N LYS A 231 28.48 25.14 10.29
CA LYS A 231 28.68 26.49 9.75
C LYS A 231 29.68 26.46 8.59
N PRO A 232 29.31 26.98 7.40
CA PRO A 232 30.24 27.05 6.28
C PRO A 232 31.49 27.83 6.67
N GLY A 233 32.65 27.16 6.64
CA GLY A 233 33.95 27.74 6.93
C GLY A 233 34.71 28.13 5.66
N PHE A 234 35.95 28.56 5.81
CA PHE A 234 36.81 28.98 4.67
C PHE A 234 36.98 27.85 3.63
N ARG A 235 36.94 26.59 4.04
CA ARG A 235 37.04 25.44 3.13
C ARG A 235 35.88 25.34 2.12
N ALA A 236 34.77 26.03 2.38
CA ALA A 236 33.60 26.07 1.50
C ALA A 236 33.69 27.15 0.39
N TRP A 237 34.86 27.75 0.17
CA TRP A 237 35.03 28.82 -0.83
C TRP A 237 34.70 28.35 -2.25
N ARG A 238 35.03 27.10 -2.60
CA ARG A 238 34.75 26.52 -3.93
C ARG A 238 33.24 26.43 -4.18
N GLU A 239 32.51 25.98 -3.18
CA GLU A 239 31.05 25.92 -3.20
C GLU A 239 30.46 27.32 -3.33
N ALA A 240 30.92 28.28 -2.54
CA ALA A 240 30.46 29.67 -2.59
C ALA A 240 30.71 30.31 -3.99
N VAL A 241 31.87 30.10 -4.58
CA VAL A 241 32.18 30.56 -5.95
C VAL A 241 31.26 29.85 -6.97
N THR A 242 31.04 28.55 -6.84
CA THR A 242 30.16 27.80 -7.75
C THR A 242 28.72 28.32 -7.65
N LEU A 243 28.21 28.54 -6.44
CA LEU A 243 26.86 29.08 -6.23
C LEU A 243 26.73 30.48 -6.89
N ALA A 244 27.68 31.37 -6.64
CA ALA A 244 27.68 32.71 -7.21
C ALA A 244 27.78 32.72 -8.75
N ALA A 245 28.62 31.81 -9.33
CA ALA A 245 28.79 31.73 -10.78
C ALA A 245 27.60 31.06 -11.50
N ARG A 246 26.97 30.04 -10.88
CA ARG A 246 25.90 29.24 -11.50
C ARG A 246 24.52 29.82 -11.29
N ALA A 247 24.26 30.45 -10.12
CA ALA A 247 22.96 31.06 -9.81
C ALA A 247 23.13 32.24 -8.85
N PRO A 248 23.68 33.42 -9.34
CA PRO A 248 23.99 34.57 -8.49
C PRO A 248 22.78 35.13 -7.74
N ASP A 249 21.60 35.05 -8.33
CA ASP A 249 20.35 35.48 -7.72
C ASP A 249 19.92 34.61 -6.52
N LEU A 250 20.08 33.29 -6.60
CA LEU A 250 19.80 32.39 -5.48
C LEU A 250 20.89 32.48 -4.37
N ALA A 251 22.16 32.68 -4.78
CA ALA A 251 23.22 32.93 -3.83
C ALA A 251 22.96 34.23 -3.05
N TRP A 252 22.50 35.28 -3.73
CA TRP A 252 22.12 36.56 -3.11
C TRP A 252 20.90 36.37 -2.15
N ASP A 253 19.89 35.60 -2.54
CA ASP A 253 18.74 35.28 -1.65
C ASP A 253 19.23 34.64 -0.34
N GLY A 254 20.19 33.72 -0.38
CA GLY A 254 20.78 33.13 0.83
C GLY A 254 21.47 34.17 1.73
N VAL A 255 22.22 35.09 1.15
CA VAL A 255 22.88 36.21 1.89
C VAL A 255 21.79 37.13 2.49
N ARG A 256 20.75 37.44 1.73
CA ARG A 256 19.61 38.25 2.19
C ARG A 256 18.91 37.61 3.38
N TYR A 257 18.63 36.31 3.34
CA TYR A 257 17.98 35.61 4.46
C TYR A 257 18.79 35.75 5.74
N LEU A 258 20.07 35.48 5.70
CA LEU A 258 20.95 35.61 6.85
C LEU A 258 21.02 37.06 7.37
N ALA A 259 21.03 38.05 6.46
CA ALA A 259 21.04 39.48 6.84
C ALA A 259 19.72 39.90 7.52
N VAL A 260 18.56 39.44 7.02
CA VAL A 260 17.23 39.68 7.63
C VAL A 260 17.17 39.09 9.04
N LEU A 261 17.53 37.82 9.18
CA LEU A 261 17.53 37.14 10.46
C LEU A 261 18.43 37.80 11.49
N ARG A 262 19.65 38.22 11.06
CA ARG A 262 20.60 38.93 11.91
C ARG A 262 20.04 40.29 12.38
N ARG A 263 19.42 41.07 11.48
CA ARG A 263 18.79 42.37 11.83
C ARG A 263 17.64 42.22 12.82
N ALA A 264 16.89 41.11 12.70
CA ALA A 264 15.78 40.76 13.61
C ALA A 264 16.27 40.13 14.94
N GLY A 265 17.59 39.99 15.14
CA GLY A 265 18.13 39.35 16.36
C GLY A 265 17.97 37.85 16.43
N VAL A 266 17.51 37.19 15.34
CA VAL A 266 17.31 35.73 15.30
C VAL A 266 18.66 35.03 15.26
N LYS A 267 18.91 34.11 16.21
CA LYS A 267 20.11 33.30 16.25
C LYS A 267 20.00 32.12 15.30
N VAL A 268 20.92 31.98 14.37
CA VAL A 268 21.12 30.76 13.57
C VAL A 268 22.21 29.92 14.25
N ILE A 269 21.83 28.78 14.81
CA ILE A 269 22.73 27.87 15.53
C ILE A 269 23.06 26.72 14.58
N TRP A 270 24.29 26.72 14.10
CA TRP A 270 24.79 25.74 13.14
C TRP A 270 25.32 24.49 13.82
N GLY A 271 25.19 23.34 13.16
CA GLY A 271 25.55 22.04 13.71
C GLY A 271 24.56 21.56 14.78
N ALA A 272 23.36 22.11 14.83
CA ALA A 272 22.35 21.82 15.83
C ALA A 272 21.37 20.76 15.34
N MET A 273 21.57 19.51 15.75
CA MET A 273 20.69 18.38 15.40
C MET A 273 19.52 18.28 16.39
N PRO A 274 18.28 18.36 15.93
CA PRO A 274 17.11 18.17 16.81
C PRO A 274 17.05 16.73 17.34
N GLU A 275 16.77 16.57 18.65
CA GLU A 275 16.74 15.28 19.33
C GLU A 275 15.38 14.88 19.87
N ARG A 276 14.65 15.82 20.50
CA ARG A 276 13.32 15.57 21.05
C ARG A 276 12.54 16.85 21.23
N VAL A 277 11.21 16.73 21.28
CA VAL A 277 10.27 17.82 21.63
C VAL A 277 9.47 17.40 22.85
N GLU A 278 9.33 18.31 23.80
CA GLU A 278 8.59 18.08 25.04
C GLU A 278 7.51 19.17 25.23
N PRO A 279 6.37 18.86 25.86
CA PRO A 279 5.41 19.88 26.28
C PRO A 279 6.05 20.84 27.30
N ALA A 280 5.70 22.12 27.22
CA ALA A 280 6.06 23.17 28.18
C ALA A 280 4.82 23.96 28.57
N THR A 281 4.91 24.76 29.66
CA THR A 281 3.79 25.55 30.19
C THR A 281 3.17 26.45 29.11
N ASP A 282 4.01 27.08 28.25
CA ASP A 282 3.56 28.01 27.23
C ASP A 282 3.82 27.47 25.80
N GLY A 283 3.74 26.18 25.61
CA GLY A 283 3.93 25.58 24.28
C GLY A 283 4.79 24.31 24.28
N LEU A 284 5.89 24.34 23.54
CA LEU A 284 6.78 23.20 23.29
C LEU A 284 8.23 23.60 23.52
N THR A 285 9.04 22.70 24.08
CA THR A 285 10.50 22.87 24.15
C THR A 285 11.16 21.89 23.19
N LEU A 286 11.89 22.42 22.21
CA LEU A 286 12.72 21.63 21.31
C LEU A 286 14.14 21.54 21.90
N HIS A 287 14.60 20.31 22.08
CA HIS A 287 15.99 20.00 22.48
C HIS A 287 16.82 19.61 21.25
N ALA A 288 18.04 20.07 21.22
CA ALA A 288 18.98 19.76 20.14
C ALA A 288 20.41 19.64 20.67
N GLU A 289 21.17 18.72 20.08
CA GLU A 289 22.61 18.66 20.27
C GLU A 289 23.31 19.68 19.34
N ALA A 290 24.20 20.51 19.87
CA ALA A 290 24.90 21.54 19.11
C ALA A 290 26.36 21.67 19.53
N PRO A 291 27.25 22.20 18.67
CA PRO A 291 28.58 22.57 19.07
C PRO A 291 28.56 23.53 20.27
N GLY A 292 29.28 23.14 21.34
CA GLY A 292 29.26 23.88 22.61
C GLY A 292 28.17 23.45 23.60
N GLY A 293 27.57 22.27 23.38
CA GLY A 293 26.65 21.58 24.31
C GLY A 293 25.18 21.69 23.91
N PRO A 294 24.31 20.98 24.65
CA PRO A 294 22.91 20.87 24.35
C PRO A 294 22.21 22.23 24.35
N ARG A 295 21.17 22.37 23.53
CA ARG A 295 20.32 23.56 23.43
C ARG A 295 18.86 23.16 23.70
N ALA A 296 18.16 24.02 24.40
CA ALA A 296 16.71 23.94 24.59
C ALA A 296 16.08 25.27 24.16
N VAL A 297 15.08 25.21 23.32
CA VAL A 297 14.36 26.40 22.81
C VAL A 297 12.89 26.19 22.96
N THR A 298 12.23 27.10 23.71
CA THR A 298 10.77 27.04 23.93
C THR A 298 10.06 27.94 22.92
N ALA A 299 8.98 27.44 22.31
CA ALA A 299 8.17 28.13 21.34
C ALA A 299 6.74 27.55 21.33
N GLN A 300 5.77 28.27 20.76
CA GLN A 300 4.39 27.79 20.61
C GLN A 300 4.26 26.78 19.45
N ALA A 301 5.14 26.87 18.46
CA ALA A 301 5.20 25.90 17.37
C ALA A 301 6.62 25.56 16.98
N VAL A 302 6.82 24.33 16.50
CA VAL A 302 8.08 23.77 16.08
C VAL A 302 7.97 23.35 14.60
N ALA A 303 8.84 23.90 13.74
CA ALA A 303 8.97 23.51 12.35
C ALA A 303 10.18 22.60 12.17
N LEU A 304 9.97 21.38 11.65
CA LEU A 304 11.04 20.39 11.45
C LEU A 304 11.19 20.03 9.99
N ASN A 305 12.44 20.03 9.46
CA ASN A 305 12.75 19.53 8.13
C ASN A 305 14.16 18.92 8.11
N LEU A 306 14.26 17.63 7.81
CA LEU A 306 15.53 16.95 7.52
C LEU A 306 15.56 16.40 6.08
N GLY A 307 15.06 17.17 5.12
CA GLY A 307 15.09 16.84 3.70
C GLY A 307 13.75 16.40 3.14
N PHE A 308 13.80 15.85 1.92
CA PHE A 308 12.62 15.54 1.11
C PHE A 308 12.64 14.11 0.62
N GLN A 309 11.45 13.58 0.33
CA GLN A 309 11.20 12.31 -0.34
C GLN A 309 10.49 12.57 -1.68
N PRO A 310 10.95 11.97 -2.78
CA PRO A 310 10.20 11.97 -4.03
C PRO A 310 8.82 11.32 -3.86
N GLU A 311 7.79 11.85 -4.48
CA GLU A 311 6.48 11.19 -4.55
C GLU A 311 6.50 10.18 -5.71
N THR A 312 6.90 8.95 -5.41
CA THR A 312 7.06 7.87 -6.39
C THR A 312 5.83 6.98 -6.52
N GLY A 313 4.73 7.29 -5.85
CA GLY A 313 3.56 6.41 -5.73
C GLY A 313 3.02 5.90 -7.05
N LEU A 314 2.76 6.79 -8.01
CA LEU A 314 2.24 6.44 -9.33
C LEU A 314 3.27 5.69 -10.18
N ALA A 315 4.53 6.13 -10.19
CA ALA A 315 5.61 5.47 -10.93
C ALA A 315 5.82 4.02 -10.45
N ARG A 316 5.73 3.80 -9.13
CA ARG A 316 5.83 2.47 -8.53
C ARG A 316 4.59 1.61 -8.81
N ALA A 317 3.40 2.19 -8.78
CA ALA A 317 2.17 1.48 -9.14
C ALA A 317 2.19 0.97 -10.58
N LEU A 318 2.80 1.74 -11.49
CA LEU A 318 3.04 1.33 -12.89
C LEU A 318 4.19 0.33 -13.07
N GLY A 319 5.01 0.10 -12.05
CA GLY A 319 6.15 -0.80 -12.14
C GLY A 319 7.41 -0.18 -12.78
N CYS A 320 7.53 1.16 -12.80
CA CYS A 320 8.78 1.82 -13.20
C CYS A 320 9.94 1.36 -12.30
N ALA A 321 11.14 1.25 -12.86
CA ALA A 321 12.33 0.91 -12.11
C ALA A 321 12.73 2.02 -11.13
N HIS A 322 13.15 1.62 -9.93
CA HIS A 322 13.54 2.52 -8.84
C HIS A 322 14.89 2.11 -8.27
N ARG A 323 15.57 3.05 -7.63
CA ARG A 323 16.76 2.79 -6.82
C ARG A 323 16.63 3.43 -5.45
N PHE A 324 17.18 2.77 -4.44
CA PHE A 324 17.33 3.34 -3.13
C PHE A 324 18.68 4.06 -3.05
N THR A 325 18.68 5.34 -2.72
CA THR A 325 19.90 6.14 -2.54
C THR A 325 20.15 6.35 -1.05
N ASP A 326 21.28 5.88 -0.57
CA ASP A 326 21.67 5.99 0.84
C ASP A 326 22.50 7.26 1.11
N SER A 327 22.09 8.40 0.57
CA SER A 327 22.69 9.67 0.94
C SER A 327 22.17 10.13 2.31
N GLY A 328 22.79 9.66 3.38
CA GLY A 328 22.53 10.10 4.76
C GLY A 328 21.14 9.73 5.31
N LEU A 329 20.09 10.03 4.60
CA LEU A 329 18.71 9.87 5.04
C LEU A 329 17.92 8.77 4.29
N GLY A 330 18.49 8.19 3.24
CA GLY A 330 17.83 7.21 2.34
C GLY A 330 16.67 7.81 1.53
N ARG A 331 16.64 7.60 0.23
CA ARG A 331 15.57 8.06 -0.67
C ARG A 331 15.28 6.99 -1.70
N LEU A 332 14.01 6.82 -2.04
CA LEU A 332 13.60 6.03 -3.17
C LEU A 332 13.42 6.94 -4.38
N GLU A 333 14.18 6.73 -5.43
CA GLU A 333 14.17 7.53 -6.65
C GLU A 333 13.74 6.71 -7.85
N THR A 334 12.93 7.29 -8.73
CA THR A 334 12.62 6.66 -10.03
C THR A 334 13.84 6.76 -10.94
N ILE A 335 14.26 5.64 -11.53
CA ILE A 335 15.38 5.64 -12.47
C ILE A 335 14.90 6.27 -13.78
N THR A 336 15.55 7.37 -14.18
CA THR A 336 15.19 8.13 -15.38
C THR A 336 16.40 8.48 -16.22
N GLY A 337 16.21 8.56 -17.54
CA GLY A 337 17.17 9.16 -18.46
C GLY A 337 17.25 10.69 -18.34
N PRO A 338 18.16 11.33 -19.08
CA PRO A 338 18.35 12.79 -19.03
C PRO A 338 17.13 13.60 -19.42
N ASP A 339 16.24 13.05 -20.24
CA ASP A 339 15.00 13.62 -20.73
C ASP A 339 13.76 13.13 -19.96
N GLY A 340 13.97 12.43 -18.83
CA GLY A 340 12.90 11.95 -17.96
C GLY A 340 12.30 10.59 -18.31
N ARG A 341 12.76 9.89 -19.34
CA ARG A 341 12.28 8.57 -19.72
C ARG A 341 12.51 7.56 -18.61
N THR A 342 11.49 6.78 -18.28
CA THR A 342 11.57 5.69 -17.30
C THR A 342 11.88 4.35 -17.98
N SER A 343 11.83 3.25 -17.22
CA SER A 343 11.89 1.88 -17.78
C SER A 343 10.67 1.51 -18.64
N LEU A 344 9.59 2.32 -18.59
CA LEU A 344 8.39 2.15 -19.41
C LEU A 344 8.40 3.19 -20.54
N ALA A 345 8.35 2.72 -21.80
CA ALA A 345 8.50 3.59 -22.97
C ALA A 345 7.46 4.72 -23.08
N GLN A 346 6.26 4.54 -22.52
CA GLN A 346 5.17 5.53 -22.54
C GLN A 346 5.21 6.51 -21.38
N VAL A 347 6.08 6.28 -20.36
CA VAL A 347 6.09 7.01 -19.10
C VAL A 347 7.38 7.80 -18.93
N LEU A 348 7.24 9.09 -18.69
CA LEU A 348 8.32 9.98 -18.28
C LEU A 348 8.09 10.39 -16.80
N ALA A 349 9.16 10.51 -16.02
CA ALA A 349 9.09 10.99 -14.64
C ALA A 349 10.12 12.11 -14.44
N ILE A 350 9.68 13.23 -13.88
CA ILE A 350 10.47 14.47 -13.84
C ILE A 350 10.31 15.25 -12.52
N GLY A 351 11.19 16.20 -12.34
CA GLY A 351 11.21 17.05 -11.15
C GLY A 351 11.49 16.27 -9.88
N ASP A 352 11.16 16.86 -8.75
CA ASP A 352 11.41 16.27 -7.43
C ASP A 352 10.60 14.99 -7.16
N GLY A 353 9.62 14.68 -8.01
CA GLY A 353 8.87 13.41 -7.98
C GLY A 353 9.65 12.21 -8.49
N ALA A 354 10.63 12.45 -9.35
CA ALA A 354 11.56 11.42 -9.80
C ALA A 354 12.82 11.43 -8.96
N GLN A 355 13.44 12.60 -8.82
CA GLN A 355 14.71 12.81 -8.12
C GLN A 355 14.76 14.24 -7.57
N ILE A 356 15.11 14.40 -6.29
CA ILE A 356 15.20 15.72 -5.66
C ILE A 356 16.27 16.56 -6.34
N GLY A 357 15.89 17.74 -6.84
CA GLY A 357 16.78 18.61 -7.59
C GLY A 357 16.47 20.11 -7.47
N GLY A 358 15.29 20.45 -6.98
CA GLY A 358 14.81 21.81 -6.85
C GLY A 358 14.29 22.44 -8.15
N ALA A 359 13.74 23.63 -8.03
CA ALA A 359 12.89 24.24 -9.06
C ALA A 359 13.59 24.49 -10.42
N ARG A 360 14.87 24.83 -10.44
CA ARG A 360 15.61 25.10 -11.70
C ARG A 360 15.87 23.81 -12.49
N ILE A 361 16.26 22.74 -11.80
CA ILE A 361 16.38 21.42 -12.41
C ILE A 361 15.02 20.95 -12.90
N ALA A 362 13.97 21.14 -12.09
CA ALA A 362 12.60 20.79 -12.42
C ALA A 362 12.11 21.48 -13.72
N LEU A 363 12.37 22.78 -13.89
CA LEU A 363 12.02 23.53 -15.10
C LEU A 363 12.78 23.01 -16.34
N ALA A 364 14.10 22.78 -16.21
CA ALA A 364 14.91 22.33 -17.34
C ALA A 364 14.57 20.89 -17.75
N ARG A 365 14.47 19.97 -16.82
CA ARG A 365 14.04 18.58 -17.09
C ARG A 365 12.60 18.51 -17.60
N GLY A 366 11.71 19.37 -17.08
CA GLY A 366 10.35 19.47 -17.57
C GLY A 366 10.30 19.80 -19.06
N ARG A 367 11.04 20.82 -19.49
CA ARG A 367 11.12 21.18 -20.91
C ARG A 367 11.67 20.03 -21.77
N LEU A 368 12.75 19.39 -21.32
CA LEU A 368 13.33 18.24 -22.05
C LEU A 368 12.33 17.09 -22.18
N ALA A 369 11.58 16.78 -21.14
CA ALA A 369 10.57 15.71 -21.13
C ALA A 369 9.36 16.05 -22.03
N GLY A 370 8.90 17.30 -22.02
CA GLY A 370 7.83 17.73 -22.93
C GLY A 370 8.23 17.61 -24.40
N LEU A 371 9.44 18.02 -24.74
CA LEU A 371 10.01 17.83 -26.10
C LEU A 371 10.20 16.36 -26.44
N ALA A 372 10.63 15.53 -25.48
CA ALA A 372 10.78 14.10 -25.68
C ALA A 372 9.42 13.42 -25.95
N ALA A 373 8.39 13.75 -25.17
CA ALA A 373 7.04 13.23 -25.37
C ALA A 373 6.47 13.63 -26.75
N ALA A 374 6.67 14.88 -27.16
CA ALA A 374 6.24 15.36 -28.48
C ALA A 374 6.99 14.65 -29.62
N ARG A 375 8.31 14.48 -29.49
CA ARG A 375 9.12 13.72 -30.47
C ARG A 375 8.66 12.29 -30.65
N ASP A 376 8.31 11.60 -29.54
CA ASP A 376 7.77 10.23 -29.56
C ASP A 376 6.43 10.12 -30.26
N LEU A 377 5.70 11.24 -30.35
CA LEU A 377 4.43 11.33 -31.07
C LEU A 377 4.61 11.83 -32.51
N GLY A 378 5.86 11.90 -33.01
CA GLY A 378 6.17 12.32 -34.38
C GLY A 378 6.05 13.82 -34.61
N ARG A 379 6.02 14.65 -33.55
CA ARG A 379 5.95 16.11 -33.71
C ARG A 379 7.33 16.70 -33.97
N ALA A 380 7.38 17.75 -34.78
CA ALA A 380 8.59 18.54 -34.94
C ALA A 380 8.90 19.30 -33.65
N VAL A 381 10.13 19.17 -33.14
CA VAL A 381 10.54 19.82 -31.90
C VAL A 381 11.77 20.70 -32.14
N PRO A 382 11.88 21.83 -31.43
CA PRO A 382 13.07 22.68 -31.51
C PRO A 382 14.29 21.98 -30.90
N ASP A 383 15.48 22.51 -31.18
CA ASP A 383 16.72 22.07 -30.54
C ASP A 383 16.66 22.24 -29.03
N ASP A 384 17.17 21.24 -28.31
CA ASP A 384 17.14 21.16 -26.85
C ASP A 384 18.46 21.57 -26.16
N ALA A 385 19.48 21.99 -26.91
CA ALA A 385 20.82 22.30 -26.38
C ALA A 385 20.82 23.38 -25.29
N ALA A 386 19.99 24.42 -25.45
CA ALA A 386 19.82 25.45 -24.42
C ALA A 386 19.25 24.87 -23.10
N SER A 387 18.30 23.94 -23.19
CA SER A 387 17.68 23.26 -22.02
C SER A 387 18.68 22.34 -21.34
N ARG A 388 19.49 21.62 -22.09
CA ARG A 388 20.58 20.78 -21.54
C ARG A 388 21.64 21.62 -20.83
N THR A 389 22.04 22.77 -21.42
CA THR A 389 22.96 23.71 -20.79
C THR A 389 22.40 24.30 -19.49
N ALA A 390 21.10 24.67 -19.48
CA ALA A 390 20.41 25.14 -18.28
C ALA A 390 20.36 24.07 -17.19
N LEU A 391 20.08 22.80 -17.57
CA LEU A 391 20.09 21.66 -16.66
C LEU A 391 21.46 21.46 -16.02
N ALA A 392 22.53 21.36 -16.82
CA ALA A 392 23.89 21.17 -16.31
C ALA A 392 24.33 22.32 -15.37
N ARG A 393 23.95 23.57 -15.68
CA ARG A 393 24.18 24.71 -14.81
C ARG A 393 23.43 24.59 -13.47
N ALA A 394 22.16 24.17 -13.51
CA ALA A 394 21.33 23.99 -12.31
C ALA A 394 21.84 22.84 -11.44
N GLU A 395 22.26 21.73 -12.06
CA GLU A 395 22.82 20.57 -11.36
C GLU A 395 24.13 20.91 -10.66
N ALA A 396 25.02 21.69 -11.30
CA ALA A 396 26.26 22.16 -10.67
C ALA A 396 25.98 23.05 -9.46
N PHE A 397 25.01 23.98 -9.56
CA PHE A 397 24.54 24.78 -8.43
C PHE A 397 24.01 23.90 -7.28
N GLN A 398 23.12 22.99 -7.57
CA GLN A 398 22.49 22.17 -6.56
C GLN A 398 23.49 21.25 -5.85
N ALA A 399 24.43 20.67 -6.60
CA ALA A 399 25.48 19.83 -6.02
C ALA A 399 26.38 20.62 -5.04
N ALA A 400 26.72 21.90 -5.38
CA ALA A 400 27.46 22.77 -4.48
C ALA A 400 26.64 23.12 -3.23
N LEU A 401 25.33 23.39 -3.40
CA LEU A 401 24.45 23.71 -2.30
C LEU A 401 24.30 22.51 -1.32
N TRP A 402 24.17 21.30 -1.83
CA TRP A 402 24.08 20.09 -0.98
C TRP A 402 25.34 19.84 -0.17
N ARG A 403 26.53 20.08 -0.74
CA ARG A 403 27.79 20.01 0.03
C ARG A 403 27.86 21.02 1.17
N LEU A 404 27.27 22.23 0.99
CA LEU A 404 27.21 23.22 2.08
C LEU A 404 26.27 22.84 3.21
N PHE A 405 25.22 22.11 2.89
CA PHE A 405 24.20 21.65 3.83
C PHE A 405 24.26 20.13 4.07
N GLU A 406 25.47 19.56 3.92
CA GLU A 406 25.65 18.14 4.22
C GLU A 406 25.55 17.89 5.71
N VAL A 407 24.73 16.90 6.08
CA VAL A 407 24.52 16.48 7.48
C VAL A 407 24.90 15.03 7.65
N PRO A 408 25.34 14.62 8.86
CA PRO A 408 25.46 13.21 9.21
C PRO A 408 24.15 12.48 8.95
N GLY A 409 24.22 11.23 8.50
CA GLY A 409 23.04 10.42 8.26
C GLY A 409 22.18 10.29 9.54
N PHE A 410 20.88 10.20 9.38
CA PHE A 410 19.96 9.92 10.47
C PHE A 410 20.19 8.49 11.00
N ASP A 411 20.66 8.39 12.24
CA ASP A 411 20.92 7.11 12.90
C ASP A 411 19.63 6.55 13.51
N ALA A 412 18.96 5.66 12.79
CA ALA A 412 17.74 5.00 13.25
C ALA A 412 17.95 4.09 14.48
N SER A 413 19.20 3.69 14.78
CA SER A 413 19.51 2.89 15.97
C SER A 413 19.32 3.67 17.27
N ARG A 414 19.46 5.00 17.21
CA ARG A 414 19.30 5.91 18.35
C ARG A 414 17.84 6.23 18.69
N LEU A 415 16.89 5.79 17.90
CA LEU A 415 15.46 6.00 18.21
C LEU A 415 15.11 5.26 19.51
N ALA A 416 14.49 5.94 20.45
CA ALA A 416 13.90 5.31 21.62
C ALA A 416 12.76 4.37 21.21
N ASP A 417 12.56 3.29 21.94
CA ASP A 417 11.60 2.26 21.58
C ASP A 417 10.14 2.75 21.53
N ASP A 418 9.79 3.75 22.30
CA ASP A 418 8.48 4.42 22.33
C ASP A 418 8.28 5.44 21.19
N THR A 419 9.34 5.78 20.47
CA THR A 419 9.26 6.75 19.36
C THR A 419 8.36 6.23 18.25
N VAL A 420 7.27 6.93 17.97
CA VAL A 420 6.35 6.60 16.89
C VAL A 420 7.06 6.81 15.53
N VAL A 421 7.15 5.76 14.74
CA VAL A 421 7.71 5.76 13.38
C VAL A 421 6.62 5.82 12.32
N CYS A 422 5.58 5.00 12.46
CA CYS A 422 4.41 5.05 11.58
C CYS A 422 3.24 5.71 12.33
N ARG A 423 2.97 6.98 12.02
CA ARG A 423 2.00 7.79 12.72
C ARG A 423 0.55 7.30 12.53
N CYS A 424 0.16 6.93 11.30
CA CYS A 424 -1.21 6.55 10.99
C CYS A 424 -1.60 5.13 11.44
N GLU A 425 -0.65 4.29 11.83
CA GLU A 425 -0.86 2.96 12.43
C GLU A 425 -0.24 2.88 13.84
N GLU A 426 0.27 4.02 14.34
CA GLU A 426 0.84 4.17 15.69
C GLU A 426 1.95 3.16 16.04
N VAL A 427 2.77 2.78 15.02
CA VAL A 427 3.84 1.79 15.20
C VAL A 427 5.11 2.47 15.68
N SER A 428 5.63 2.02 16.81
CA SER A 428 6.87 2.53 17.41
C SER A 428 8.13 1.84 16.87
N ALA A 429 9.30 2.43 17.13
CA ALA A 429 10.60 1.83 16.80
C ALA A 429 10.81 0.49 17.52
N GLY A 430 10.38 0.38 18.78
CA GLY A 430 10.44 -0.84 19.56
C GLY A 430 9.59 -1.96 18.97
N ALA A 431 8.38 -1.66 18.50
CA ALA A 431 7.53 -2.64 17.83
C ALA A 431 8.18 -3.20 16.56
N LEU A 432 8.85 -2.34 15.77
CA LEU A 432 9.59 -2.77 14.58
C LEU A 432 10.78 -3.68 14.96
N ARG A 433 11.57 -3.30 15.98
CA ARG A 433 12.69 -4.11 16.46
C ARG A 433 12.23 -5.45 17.03
N ALA A 434 11.12 -5.47 17.77
CA ALA A 434 10.54 -6.71 18.31
C ALA A 434 10.11 -7.66 17.18
N ALA A 435 9.48 -7.12 16.11
CA ALA A 435 9.14 -7.93 14.94
C ALA A 435 10.37 -8.48 14.22
N MET A 436 11.46 -7.70 14.13
CA MET A 436 12.73 -8.18 13.57
C MET A 436 13.34 -9.32 14.41
N ALA A 437 13.32 -9.19 15.73
CA ALA A 437 13.79 -10.24 16.64
C ALA A 437 12.96 -11.53 16.49
N GLN A 438 11.70 -11.44 16.07
CA GLN A 438 10.83 -12.58 15.75
C GLN A 438 11.02 -13.12 14.31
N GLY A 439 11.96 -12.55 13.55
CA GLY A 439 12.33 -13.03 12.21
C GLY A 439 11.71 -12.31 11.04
N ALA A 440 11.13 -11.12 11.23
CA ALA A 440 10.72 -10.24 10.13
C ALA A 440 11.97 -9.61 9.49
N CYS A 441 12.47 -10.18 8.38
CA CYS A 441 13.75 -9.80 7.79
C CYS A 441 13.64 -8.83 6.61
N SER A 442 12.43 -8.61 6.06
CA SER A 442 12.19 -7.72 4.92
C SER A 442 11.21 -6.61 5.28
N LEU A 443 11.18 -5.54 4.45
CA LEU A 443 10.18 -4.49 4.59
C LEU A 443 8.76 -5.03 4.44
N GLY A 444 8.57 -6.04 3.59
CA GLY A 444 7.29 -6.72 3.40
C GLY A 444 6.84 -7.46 4.66
N SER A 445 7.74 -8.21 5.32
CA SER A 445 7.44 -8.92 6.56
C SER A 445 7.22 -7.96 7.73
N LEU A 446 8.02 -6.90 7.88
CA LEU A 446 7.81 -5.86 8.88
C LEU A 446 6.45 -5.17 8.71
N LYS A 447 6.08 -4.81 7.48
CA LYS A 447 4.77 -4.27 7.15
C LYS A 447 3.64 -5.20 7.59
N LYS A 448 3.78 -6.50 7.36
CA LYS A 448 2.77 -7.51 7.73
C LYS A 448 2.69 -7.72 9.23
N ALA A 449 3.83 -7.82 9.91
CA ALA A 449 3.91 -8.06 11.35
C ALA A 449 3.44 -6.86 12.18
N THR A 450 3.73 -5.63 11.73
CA THR A 450 3.49 -4.42 12.53
C THR A 450 2.42 -3.49 11.95
N ARG A 451 1.94 -3.72 10.71
CA ARG A 451 1.10 -2.83 9.91
C ARG A 451 1.78 -1.52 9.49
N ALA A 452 3.06 -1.29 9.79
CA ALA A 452 3.79 -0.10 9.37
C ALA A 452 3.67 0.15 7.85
N GLY A 453 3.21 1.33 7.45
CA GLY A 453 2.98 1.69 6.05
C GLY A 453 1.68 1.14 5.43
N MET A 454 0.77 0.55 6.23
CA MET A 454 -0.54 0.09 5.76
C MET A 454 -1.64 1.14 5.84
N GLY A 455 -1.46 2.19 6.61
CA GLY A 455 -2.46 3.23 6.80
C GLY A 455 -2.64 4.16 5.60
N ARG A 456 -3.44 5.19 5.80
CA ARG A 456 -3.91 6.12 4.76
C ARG A 456 -2.82 6.75 3.90
N CYS A 457 -1.64 7.02 4.45
CA CYS A 457 -0.52 7.59 3.67
C CYS A 457 0.25 6.56 2.83
N GLN A 458 -0.07 5.26 2.93
CA GLN A 458 0.57 4.17 2.18
C GLN A 458 2.11 4.18 2.27
N GLY A 459 2.65 4.47 3.45
CA GLY A 459 4.09 4.46 3.72
C GLY A 459 4.84 5.72 3.29
N ARG A 460 4.20 6.75 2.72
CA ARG A 460 4.86 8.00 2.31
C ARG A 460 5.72 8.60 3.41
N MET A 461 5.23 8.58 4.64
CA MET A 461 5.93 9.18 5.78
C MET A 461 6.94 8.24 6.43
N CYS A 462 6.60 6.97 6.64
CA CYS A 462 7.40 6.07 7.46
C CYS A 462 8.36 5.16 6.67
N ALA A 463 8.11 4.88 5.38
CA ALA A 463 8.82 3.81 4.67
C ALA A 463 10.34 3.97 4.66
N ALA A 464 10.87 5.20 4.51
CA ALA A 464 12.30 5.44 4.55
C ALA A 464 12.92 5.12 5.93
N THR A 465 12.25 5.52 7.02
CA THR A 465 12.69 5.24 8.38
C THR A 465 12.60 3.75 8.71
N VAL A 466 11.50 3.08 8.30
CA VAL A 466 11.35 1.63 8.46
C VAL A 466 12.46 0.88 7.72
N ALA A 467 12.80 1.31 6.48
CA ALA A 467 13.90 0.74 5.72
C ALA A 467 15.26 0.89 6.46
N ARG A 468 15.50 2.04 7.07
CA ARG A 468 16.73 2.29 7.86
C ARG A 468 16.80 1.42 9.12
N ILE A 469 15.69 1.25 9.84
CA ILE A 469 15.59 0.36 11.00
C ILE A 469 15.85 -1.09 10.57
N ALA A 470 15.28 -1.50 9.42
CA ALA A 470 15.47 -2.84 8.88
C ALA A 470 16.87 -3.13 8.34
N GLY A 471 17.74 -2.13 8.23
CA GLY A 471 19.05 -2.29 7.61
C GLY A 471 19.00 -2.58 6.09
N ALA A 472 17.87 -2.33 5.44
CA ALA A 472 17.67 -2.55 4.01
C ALA A 472 18.48 -1.53 3.21
N GLY A 473 19.71 -1.87 2.82
CA GLY A 473 20.66 -0.95 2.19
C GLY A 473 20.36 -0.64 0.71
N THR A 474 19.87 -1.59 -0.06
CA THR A 474 19.82 -1.45 -1.52
C THR A 474 18.61 -2.11 -2.20
N GLU A 475 17.71 -2.77 -1.48
CA GLU A 475 16.58 -3.44 -2.11
C GLU A 475 15.45 -2.47 -2.45
N PRO A 476 15.09 -2.37 -3.73
CA PRO A 476 14.00 -1.51 -4.20
C PRO A 476 12.62 -2.05 -3.85
N ASP A 477 12.50 -3.22 -3.22
CA ASP A 477 11.22 -3.86 -2.93
C ASP A 477 10.52 -3.31 -1.68
N TRP A 478 10.43 -2.02 -1.64
CA TRP A 478 9.43 -1.37 -0.83
C TRP A 478 8.08 -1.71 -1.44
N ALA A 479 7.27 -2.48 -0.73
CA ALA A 479 5.96 -2.84 -1.21
C ALA A 479 5.31 -1.68 -1.97
N ALA A 480 5.07 -1.87 -3.26
CA ALA A 480 4.51 -0.83 -4.11
C ALA A 480 3.22 -0.28 -3.50
N PRO A 481 2.94 1.02 -3.61
CA PRO A 481 1.65 1.56 -3.23
C PRO A 481 0.57 0.81 -4.00
N ARG A 482 -0.48 0.42 -3.31
CA ARG A 482 -1.62 -0.25 -3.93
C ARG A 482 -2.66 0.79 -4.32
N ALA A 483 -3.47 0.50 -5.32
CA ALA A 483 -4.60 1.35 -5.64
C ALA A 483 -5.66 1.30 -4.51
N PRO A 484 -6.29 2.42 -4.16
CA PRO A 484 -5.90 3.76 -4.58
C PRO A 484 -4.60 4.21 -3.90
N VAL A 485 -3.75 4.94 -4.64
CA VAL A 485 -2.51 5.51 -4.07
C VAL A 485 -2.80 6.64 -3.07
N LYS A 486 -4.02 7.17 -3.07
CA LYS A 486 -4.55 8.12 -2.08
C LYS A 486 -5.96 7.68 -1.70
N PRO A 487 -6.40 7.89 -0.44
CA PRO A 487 -7.77 7.60 -0.03
C PRO A 487 -8.80 8.30 -0.91
N ILE A 488 -9.81 7.56 -1.37
CA ILE A 488 -10.85 8.04 -2.29
C ILE A 488 -12.22 7.67 -1.72
N PRO A 489 -13.23 8.57 -1.77
CA PRO A 489 -14.58 8.23 -1.34
C PRO A 489 -15.10 6.98 -2.08
N ALA A 490 -15.62 6.02 -1.33
CA ALA A 490 -16.15 4.78 -1.89
C ALA A 490 -17.30 5.05 -2.88
N LEU A 491 -18.14 6.03 -2.57
CA LEU A 491 -19.22 6.48 -3.46
C LEU A 491 -18.71 6.90 -4.84
N ALA A 492 -17.57 7.61 -4.90
CA ALA A 492 -17.02 8.07 -6.18
C ALA A 492 -16.49 6.92 -7.04
N LEU A 493 -16.12 5.79 -6.43
CA LEU A 493 -15.62 4.61 -7.14
C LEU A 493 -16.70 3.55 -7.41
N ALA A 494 -17.81 3.57 -6.67
CA ALA A 494 -18.91 2.63 -6.84
C ALA A 494 -19.66 2.89 -8.16
N MET A 495 -19.21 2.25 -9.24
CA MET A 495 -19.76 2.44 -10.59
C MET A 495 -20.62 1.24 -10.95
N GLU A 496 -21.83 1.48 -11.41
CA GLU A 496 -22.71 0.44 -11.94
C GLU A 496 -22.05 -0.28 -13.13
N LYS A 497 -22.06 -1.60 -13.08
CA LYS A 497 -21.54 -2.47 -14.13
C LYS A 497 -22.63 -3.47 -14.51
N PRO A 498 -23.51 -3.12 -15.45
CA PRO A 498 -24.61 -3.99 -15.85
C PRO A 498 -24.15 -5.38 -16.29
N GLU A 499 -22.98 -5.47 -16.92
CA GLU A 499 -22.35 -6.73 -17.33
C GLU A 499 -21.93 -7.63 -16.14
N TRP A 500 -21.96 -7.11 -14.92
CA TRP A 500 -21.54 -7.82 -13.71
C TRP A 500 -22.71 -8.10 -12.75
N THR A 501 -23.93 -8.10 -13.26
CA THR A 501 -25.11 -8.60 -12.53
C THR A 501 -25.03 -10.10 -12.31
N GLU A 502 -24.23 -10.81 -13.13
CA GLU A 502 -23.87 -12.21 -12.94
C GLU A 502 -22.48 -12.36 -12.32
N ALA A 503 -22.23 -13.50 -11.67
CA ALA A 503 -20.94 -13.78 -11.09
C ALA A 503 -19.84 -13.76 -12.16
N PRO A 504 -18.71 -12.98 -11.99
CA PRO A 504 -17.65 -13.01 -12.95
C PRO A 504 -17.05 -14.43 -13.05
N SER A 505 -16.83 -14.89 -14.26
CA SER A 505 -16.18 -16.17 -14.50
C SER A 505 -14.74 -16.15 -13.99
N PHE A 506 -14.30 -17.21 -13.33
CA PHE A 506 -12.92 -17.33 -12.89
C PHE A 506 -12.02 -17.63 -14.10
N GLU A 507 -11.21 -16.67 -14.49
CA GLU A 507 -10.20 -16.87 -15.52
C GLU A 507 -8.93 -17.46 -14.92
N ALA A 508 -8.47 -18.54 -15.54
CA ALA A 508 -7.18 -19.13 -15.19
C ALA A 508 -6.03 -18.28 -15.73
N VAL A 509 -5.03 -18.03 -14.90
CA VAL A 509 -3.79 -17.36 -15.32
C VAL A 509 -2.65 -18.35 -15.40
N SER A 510 -1.77 -18.16 -16.39
CA SER A 510 -0.54 -18.93 -16.54
C SER A 510 0.53 -18.37 -15.61
N LEU A 511 0.94 -19.16 -14.64
CA LEU A 511 2.05 -18.78 -13.76
C LEU A 511 3.38 -18.91 -14.50
N PRO A 512 4.36 -17.99 -14.27
CA PRO A 512 5.71 -18.15 -14.77
C PRO A 512 6.27 -19.51 -14.35
N ARG A 513 6.91 -20.23 -15.27
CA ARG A 513 7.72 -21.38 -14.89
C ARG A 513 8.88 -20.86 -14.07
N ASP A 514 9.16 -21.51 -12.93
CA ASP A 514 10.33 -21.16 -12.14
C ASP A 514 11.56 -21.18 -13.08
N ALA A 515 12.21 -20.05 -13.27
CA ALA A 515 13.47 -19.96 -13.98
C ALA A 515 14.52 -20.70 -13.15
N GLY A 516 14.69 -21.99 -13.42
CA GLY A 516 15.63 -22.89 -12.74
C GLY A 516 17.09 -22.63 -13.12
N GLU A 517 17.43 -21.40 -13.54
CA GLU A 517 18.81 -21.00 -13.82
C GLU A 517 19.37 -20.14 -12.67
N GLY A 518 19.52 -20.75 -11.50
CA GLY A 518 20.41 -20.26 -10.48
C GLY A 518 21.85 -20.44 -10.94
N ARG A 519 22.60 -19.37 -11.14
CA ARG A 519 24.05 -19.38 -11.37
C ARG A 519 24.70 -20.14 -10.22
N GLY A 520 25.18 -21.35 -10.50
CA GLY A 520 25.92 -22.20 -9.58
C GLY A 520 27.28 -21.59 -9.25
N GLY A 521 27.34 -20.86 -8.13
CA GLY A 521 28.60 -20.56 -7.47
C GLY A 521 28.96 -21.76 -6.59
N GLY A 522 30.10 -22.42 -6.87
CA GLY A 522 30.57 -23.61 -6.18
C GLY A 522 30.92 -23.37 -4.72
N ARG A 523 29.91 -23.42 -3.84
CA ARG A 523 30.09 -23.74 -2.41
C ARG A 523 29.75 -25.22 -2.22
N ALA A 524 30.45 -25.89 -1.31
CA ALA A 524 30.12 -27.26 -0.90
C ALA A 524 28.63 -27.28 -0.54
N ARG A 525 27.82 -28.02 -1.29
CA ARG A 525 26.36 -28.09 -1.10
C ARG A 525 26.11 -28.87 0.21
N SER A 526 25.49 -28.23 1.19
CA SER A 526 25.04 -28.89 2.41
C SER A 526 23.97 -29.91 2.06
N GLU A 527 24.02 -31.08 2.71
CA GLU A 527 22.97 -32.09 2.62
C GLU A 527 22.24 -32.18 3.94
N THR A 528 20.92 -32.04 3.92
CA THR A 528 20.03 -32.15 5.10
C THR A 528 19.12 -33.35 4.90
N ALA A 529 18.98 -34.20 5.91
CA ALA A 529 18.03 -35.32 5.93
C ALA A 529 16.89 -34.99 6.89
N CYS A 530 15.63 -35.34 6.51
CA CYS A 530 14.45 -35.16 7.34
C CYS A 530 13.43 -36.29 7.11
N ASP A 531 12.47 -36.46 8.05
CA ASP A 531 11.38 -37.42 7.91
C ASP A 531 10.31 -36.87 6.93
N LEU A 532 10.09 -35.54 6.96
CA LEU A 532 9.08 -34.88 6.20
C LEU A 532 9.60 -33.57 5.60
N LEU A 533 9.48 -33.43 4.28
CA LEU A 533 9.68 -32.17 3.58
C LEU A 533 8.30 -31.56 3.21
N VAL A 534 8.01 -30.36 3.66
CA VAL A 534 6.83 -29.58 3.28
C VAL A 534 7.23 -28.53 2.25
N ILE A 535 6.67 -28.58 1.05
CA ILE A 535 6.94 -27.63 -0.02
C ILE A 535 5.80 -26.58 -0.07
N GLY A 536 6.12 -25.36 0.33
CA GLY A 536 5.21 -24.25 0.54
C GLY A 536 4.95 -24.00 2.03
N ALA A 537 5.39 -22.83 2.54
CA ALA A 537 5.16 -22.39 3.92
C ALA A 537 4.04 -21.34 3.99
N GLY A 538 2.94 -21.58 3.24
CA GLY A 538 1.67 -20.87 3.40
C GLY A 538 0.90 -21.39 4.63
N VAL A 539 -0.35 -20.93 4.80
CA VAL A 539 -1.19 -21.31 5.97
C VAL A 539 -1.32 -22.83 6.12
N LEU A 540 -1.54 -23.57 5.02
CA LEU A 540 -1.62 -25.03 5.04
C LEU A 540 -0.30 -25.68 5.40
N GLY A 541 0.79 -25.27 4.72
CA GLY A 541 2.11 -25.85 4.98
C GLY A 541 2.62 -25.61 6.39
N LEU A 542 2.39 -24.42 6.97
CA LEU A 542 2.74 -24.12 8.35
C LEU A 542 1.91 -24.92 9.36
N ALA A 543 0.60 -25.04 9.11
CA ALA A 543 -0.26 -25.85 9.97
C ALA A 543 0.14 -27.34 9.96
N ILE A 544 0.48 -27.88 8.77
CA ILE A 544 0.92 -29.27 8.60
C ILE A 544 2.31 -29.47 9.24
N ALA A 545 3.25 -28.55 9.02
CA ALA A 545 4.57 -28.62 9.62
C ALA A 545 4.49 -28.63 11.16
N ARG A 546 3.64 -27.75 11.74
CA ARG A 546 3.36 -27.75 13.18
C ARG A 546 2.77 -29.11 13.66
N ALA A 547 1.74 -29.59 12.97
CA ALA A 547 1.08 -30.83 13.37
C ALA A 547 2.02 -32.03 13.30
N ALA A 548 2.79 -32.16 12.21
CA ALA A 548 3.74 -33.26 12.02
C ALA A 548 4.92 -33.20 13.01
N ALA A 549 5.43 -31.98 13.30
CA ALA A 549 6.49 -31.82 14.29
C ALA A 549 6.03 -32.20 15.71
N ARG A 550 4.80 -31.88 16.08
CA ARG A 550 4.19 -32.30 17.36
C ARG A 550 4.06 -33.81 17.50
N GLU A 551 3.99 -34.53 16.40
CA GLU A 551 4.01 -35.97 16.35
C GLU A 551 5.45 -36.57 16.39
N GLY A 552 6.46 -35.74 16.58
CA GLY A 552 7.85 -36.12 16.71
C GLY A 552 8.60 -36.33 15.39
N LEU A 553 8.04 -35.94 14.24
CA LEU A 553 8.76 -35.99 12.96
C LEU A 553 9.78 -34.86 12.86
N HIS A 554 10.95 -35.15 12.30
CA HIS A 554 11.88 -34.10 11.86
C HIS A 554 11.36 -33.45 10.56
N VAL A 555 10.82 -32.24 10.67
CA VAL A 555 10.14 -31.54 9.59
C VAL A 555 10.98 -30.38 9.08
N VAL A 556 11.19 -30.32 7.74
CA VAL A 556 11.74 -29.15 7.04
C VAL A 556 10.65 -28.60 6.12
N ALA A 557 10.28 -27.34 6.28
CA ALA A 557 9.34 -26.66 5.41
C ALA A 557 10.04 -25.54 4.62
N LEU A 558 9.86 -25.53 3.29
CA LEU A 558 10.51 -24.61 2.38
C LEU A 558 9.48 -23.67 1.74
N ASP A 559 9.84 -22.40 1.62
CA ASP A 559 9.13 -21.46 0.76
C ASP A 559 10.09 -20.76 -0.21
N ARG A 560 9.68 -20.55 -1.45
CA ARG A 560 10.49 -19.83 -2.45
C ARG A 560 10.64 -18.34 -2.13
N GLY A 561 9.72 -17.79 -1.36
CA GLY A 561 9.75 -16.43 -0.82
C GLY A 561 9.81 -16.45 0.69
N GLU A 562 9.37 -15.37 1.32
CA GLU A 562 9.14 -15.38 2.76
C GLU A 562 7.92 -16.25 3.11
N PRO A 563 7.93 -16.98 4.24
CA PRO A 563 6.79 -17.76 4.67
C PRO A 563 5.49 -16.94 4.66
N GLY A 564 4.45 -17.48 4.00
CA GLY A 564 3.14 -16.85 3.87
C GLY A 564 3.01 -15.69 2.89
N GLN A 565 4.03 -15.34 2.11
CA GLN A 565 3.96 -14.21 1.16
C GLN A 565 2.95 -14.38 0.01
N GLY A 566 2.54 -15.59 -0.30
CA GLY A 566 1.60 -15.87 -1.39
C GLY A 566 0.14 -15.54 -1.05
N ALA A 567 -0.76 -16.44 -1.43
CA ALA A 567 -2.21 -16.33 -1.19
C ALA A 567 -2.58 -16.09 0.28
N SER A 568 -1.81 -16.68 1.22
CA SER A 568 -2.14 -16.64 2.65
C SER A 568 -2.19 -15.24 3.24
N THR A 569 -1.24 -14.34 2.91
CA THR A 569 -1.26 -12.95 3.38
C THR A 569 -2.09 -12.00 2.50
N ALA A 570 -2.54 -12.47 1.35
CA ALA A 570 -3.47 -11.72 0.50
C ALA A 570 -4.94 -12.03 0.81
N ASN A 571 -5.21 -13.04 1.64
CA ASN A 571 -6.56 -13.44 2.02
C ASN A 571 -7.27 -12.36 2.83
N ALA A 572 -8.59 -12.26 2.69
CA ALA A 572 -9.41 -11.35 3.46
C ALA A 572 -9.62 -11.77 4.92
N GLY A 573 -9.35 -13.04 5.28
CA GLY A 573 -9.52 -13.60 6.62
C GLY A 573 -10.94 -14.02 6.96
N SER A 574 -11.76 -14.32 5.98
CA SER A 574 -13.08 -14.94 6.21
C SER A 574 -12.93 -16.41 6.59
N LEU A 575 -13.75 -16.86 7.53
CA LEU A 575 -13.89 -18.26 7.95
C LEU A 575 -15.23 -18.77 7.41
N HIS A 576 -15.22 -19.26 6.16
CA HIS A 576 -16.39 -19.74 5.47
C HIS A 576 -16.70 -21.19 5.87
N VAL A 577 -17.87 -21.43 6.42
CA VAL A 577 -18.39 -22.75 6.82
C VAL A 577 -19.50 -23.17 5.87
N GLN A 578 -20.43 -22.28 5.55
CA GLN A 578 -21.49 -22.56 4.59
C GLN A 578 -20.95 -22.70 3.16
N LEU A 579 -21.65 -23.42 2.30
CA LEU A 579 -21.34 -23.50 0.88
C LEU A 579 -21.46 -22.13 0.23
N HIS A 580 -20.54 -21.82 -0.66
CA HIS A 580 -20.73 -20.68 -1.56
C HIS A 580 -21.86 -21.00 -2.56
N ALA A 581 -22.58 -19.95 -3.02
CA ALA A 581 -23.72 -20.13 -3.91
C ALA A 581 -23.36 -20.87 -5.21
N TYR A 582 -22.14 -20.69 -5.72
CA TYR A 582 -21.64 -21.39 -6.91
C TYR A 582 -21.19 -22.83 -6.65
N ASP A 583 -20.96 -23.23 -5.38
CA ASP A 583 -20.60 -24.61 -5.01
C ASP A 583 -21.86 -25.47 -4.76
N SER A 584 -23.03 -24.85 -4.58
CA SER A 584 -24.27 -25.56 -4.30
C SER A 584 -24.71 -26.50 -5.43
N ALA A 585 -24.41 -26.16 -6.68
CA ALA A 585 -24.65 -27.03 -7.83
C ALA A 585 -23.84 -28.34 -7.75
N GLY A 586 -22.55 -28.24 -7.36
CA GLY A 586 -21.67 -29.41 -7.18
C GLY A 586 -22.07 -30.26 -5.97
N ALA A 587 -22.65 -29.67 -4.93
CA ALA A 587 -23.16 -30.41 -3.77
C ALA A 587 -24.47 -31.15 -4.06
N ALA A 588 -25.26 -30.66 -5.02
CA ALA A 588 -26.47 -31.37 -5.50
C ALA A 588 -26.15 -32.71 -6.22
N GLU A 589 -24.86 -32.97 -6.55
CA GLU A 589 -24.42 -34.29 -7.05
C GLU A 589 -24.51 -35.41 -5.99
N GLY A 590 -24.80 -35.07 -4.73
CA GLY A 590 -25.06 -36.04 -3.65
C GLY A 590 -24.09 -35.89 -2.46
N PRO A 591 -24.36 -36.65 -1.38
CA PRO A 591 -23.63 -36.54 -0.12
C PRO A 591 -22.16 -36.99 -0.23
N GLU A 592 -21.78 -37.76 -1.22
CA GLU A 592 -20.39 -38.19 -1.48
C GLU A 592 -19.60 -37.19 -2.31
N SER A 593 -20.22 -36.08 -2.77
CA SER A 593 -19.54 -35.07 -3.56
C SER A 593 -18.49 -34.32 -2.73
N ALA A 594 -17.47 -33.79 -3.40
CA ALA A 594 -16.42 -33.01 -2.73
C ALA A 594 -16.98 -31.76 -2.03
N ALA A 595 -17.98 -31.11 -2.64
CA ALA A 595 -18.61 -29.92 -2.08
C ALA A 595 -19.41 -30.27 -0.78
N ALA A 596 -20.14 -31.36 -0.78
CA ALA A 596 -20.88 -31.84 0.40
C ALA A 596 -19.92 -32.26 1.55
N GLN A 597 -18.88 -33.02 1.23
CA GLN A 597 -17.91 -33.50 2.22
C GLN A 597 -17.07 -32.35 2.86
N ILE A 598 -16.90 -31.23 2.20
CA ILE A 598 -16.24 -30.05 2.78
C ILE A 598 -16.98 -29.48 3.99
N LEU A 599 -18.31 -29.60 4.03
CA LEU A 599 -19.16 -29.13 5.11
C LEU A 599 -18.81 -29.81 6.45
N THR A 600 -18.40 -31.09 6.42
CA THR A 600 -18.02 -31.84 7.62
C THR A 600 -16.75 -31.30 8.28
N LEU A 601 -15.95 -30.55 7.54
CA LEU A 601 -14.64 -30.07 7.98
C LEU A 601 -14.70 -28.63 8.55
N GLY A 602 -15.63 -27.80 8.07
CA GLY A 602 -15.71 -26.38 8.39
C GLY A 602 -15.83 -26.09 9.90
N PRO A 603 -16.89 -26.56 10.58
CA PRO A 603 -17.12 -26.30 12.01
C PRO A 603 -15.95 -26.74 12.88
N ARG A 604 -15.44 -27.95 12.65
CA ARG A 604 -14.28 -28.49 13.36
C ARG A 604 -13.04 -27.60 13.18
N SER A 605 -12.81 -27.13 11.97
CA SER A 605 -11.64 -26.29 11.68
C SER A 605 -11.71 -24.93 12.36
N VAL A 606 -12.90 -24.31 12.43
CA VAL A 606 -13.10 -23.05 13.16
C VAL A 606 -12.85 -23.25 14.67
N ALA A 607 -13.28 -24.38 15.24
CA ALA A 607 -12.96 -24.72 16.63
C ALA A 607 -11.44 -24.84 16.85
N LEU A 608 -10.73 -25.52 15.95
CA LEU A 608 -9.26 -25.65 16.00
C LEU A 608 -8.52 -24.30 15.87
N TRP A 609 -9.06 -23.34 15.11
CA TRP A 609 -8.51 -21.99 15.07
C TRP A 609 -8.58 -21.30 16.43
N ARG A 610 -9.67 -21.49 17.18
CA ARG A 610 -9.78 -20.97 18.56
C ARG A 610 -8.79 -21.64 19.50
N ASP A 611 -8.49 -22.93 19.31
CA ASP A 611 -7.47 -23.64 20.06
C ASP A 611 -6.08 -23.09 19.77
N ILE A 612 -5.77 -22.85 18.49
CA ILE A 612 -4.52 -22.21 18.07
C ILE A 612 -4.39 -20.80 18.67
N ALA A 613 -5.46 -20.02 18.73
CA ALA A 613 -5.45 -18.71 19.36
C ALA A 613 -5.12 -18.80 20.86
N ARG A 614 -5.75 -19.74 21.58
CA ARG A 614 -5.47 -19.96 23.00
C ARG A 614 -4.03 -20.43 23.24
N GLU A 615 -3.54 -21.35 22.43
CA GLU A 615 -2.16 -21.83 22.51
C GLU A 615 -1.13 -20.75 22.20
N SER A 616 -1.41 -19.91 21.20
CA SER A 616 -0.50 -18.81 20.82
C SER A 616 -0.40 -17.72 21.88
N GLY A 617 -1.39 -17.59 22.76
CA GLY A 617 -1.51 -16.45 23.66
C GLY A 617 -1.74 -15.10 22.97
N GLU A 618 -2.04 -15.12 21.67
CA GLU A 618 -2.22 -13.92 20.85
C GLU A 618 -3.70 -13.72 20.47
N ALA A 619 -4.13 -12.45 20.44
CA ALA A 619 -5.44 -12.10 19.90
C ALA A 619 -5.43 -12.20 18.37
N LEU A 620 -5.91 -13.30 17.81
CA LEU A 620 -6.02 -13.52 16.36
C LEU A 620 -7.21 -12.81 15.73
N ALA A 621 -7.94 -11.99 16.49
CA ALA A 621 -9.15 -11.29 16.08
C ALA A 621 -10.21 -12.24 15.51
N ILE A 622 -10.35 -13.45 16.07
CA ILE A 622 -11.36 -14.41 15.66
C ILE A 622 -12.71 -13.97 16.21
N ARG A 623 -13.65 -13.72 15.31
CA ARG A 623 -15.07 -13.45 15.62
C ARG A 623 -15.94 -14.39 14.82
N THR A 624 -16.84 -15.09 15.48
CA THR A 624 -17.80 -16.02 14.88
C THR A 624 -19.22 -15.56 15.23
N GLU A 625 -19.59 -14.43 14.66
CA GLU A 625 -20.89 -13.77 14.87
C GLU A 625 -21.87 -14.13 13.73
N GLY A 626 -21.56 -15.21 13.00
CA GLY A 626 -22.33 -15.76 11.90
C GLY A 626 -21.97 -15.18 10.54
N GLY A 627 -22.59 -15.76 9.52
CA GLY A 627 -22.51 -15.34 8.12
C GLY A 627 -23.89 -15.30 7.47
N LEU A 628 -24.17 -14.21 6.77
CA LEU A 628 -25.40 -14.00 6.00
C LEU A 628 -25.09 -14.19 4.51
N MET A 629 -25.85 -15.03 3.81
CA MET A 629 -25.85 -15.09 2.35
C MET A 629 -27.18 -14.53 1.85
N LEU A 630 -27.14 -13.36 1.22
CA LEU A 630 -28.33 -12.57 0.85
C LEU A 630 -28.97 -13.05 -0.44
N ALA A 631 -30.31 -13.04 -0.49
CA ALA A 631 -31.13 -13.29 -1.66
C ALA A 631 -31.93 -12.03 -2.05
N GLU A 632 -31.81 -11.57 -3.31
CA GLU A 632 -32.59 -10.44 -3.83
C GLU A 632 -34.00 -10.84 -4.25
N THR A 633 -34.21 -12.10 -4.65
CA THR A 633 -35.46 -12.60 -5.18
C THR A 633 -35.96 -13.83 -4.44
N GLU A 634 -37.28 -14.07 -4.51
CA GLU A 634 -37.90 -15.31 -3.96
C GLU A 634 -37.32 -16.60 -4.60
N ALA A 635 -36.92 -16.54 -5.88
CA ALA A 635 -36.28 -17.68 -6.53
C ALA A 635 -34.90 -17.98 -5.92
N GLN A 636 -34.08 -16.93 -5.67
CA GLN A 636 -32.80 -17.08 -4.97
C GLN A 636 -32.99 -17.58 -3.52
N LEU A 637 -34.02 -17.07 -2.82
CA LEU A 637 -34.33 -17.50 -1.46
C LEU A 637 -34.72 -19.01 -1.39
N ARG A 638 -35.51 -19.50 -2.37
CA ARG A 638 -35.77 -20.93 -2.49
C ARG A 638 -34.52 -21.78 -2.72
N ALA A 639 -33.62 -21.33 -3.59
CA ALA A 639 -32.31 -22.00 -3.79
C ALA A 639 -31.47 -22.02 -2.49
N LEU A 640 -31.53 -20.94 -1.70
CA LEU A 640 -30.87 -20.91 -0.39
C LEU A 640 -31.58 -21.85 0.62
N ALA A 641 -32.89 -22.11 0.50
CA ALA A 641 -33.58 -23.07 1.36
C ALA A 641 -33.06 -24.49 1.12
N ASP A 642 -32.91 -24.90 -0.16
CA ASP A 642 -32.36 -26.22 -0.52
C ASP A 642 -30.90 -26.35 0.00
N LYS A 643 -30.11 -25.31 -0.13
CA LYS A 643 -28.73 -25.23 0.41
C LYS A 643 -28.72 -25.39 1.93
N VAL A 644 -29.58 -24.67 2.67
CA VAL A 644 -29.68 -24.77 4.15
C VAL A 644 -30.10 -26.17 4.60
N ALA A 645 -31.03 -26.82 3.87
CA ALA A 645 -31.42 -28.18 4.18
C ALA A 645 -30.24 -29.15 4.07
N MET A 646 -29.48 -29.06 2.97
CA MET A 646 -28.26 -29.86 2.77
C MET A 646 -27.20 -29.58 3.86
N GLU A 647 -26.92 -28.33 4.17
CA GLU A 647 -25.95 -27.97 5.22
C GLU A 647 -26.30 -28.59 6.58
N ARG A 648 -27.57 -28.58 6.93
CA ARG A 648 -28.05 -29.22 8.16
C ARG A 648 -27.86 -30.73 8.16
N ASP A 649 -28.04 -31.40 7.02
CA ASP A 649 -27.80 -32.84 6.89
C ASP A 649 -26.32 -33.20 7.16
N PHE A 650 -25.39 -32.26 6.94
CA PHE A 650 -23.98 -32.40 7.27
C PHE A 650 -23.56 -31.77 8.61
N GLY A 651 -24.55 -31.38 9.44
CA GLY A 651 -24.32 -30.89 10.81
C GLY A 651 -23.89 -29.43 10.91
N VAL A 652 -24.00 -28.64 9.84
CA VAL A 652 -23.74 -27.19 9.87
C VAL A 652 -24.98 -26.48 10.45
N ILE A 653 -24.76 -25.57 11.39
CA ILE A 653 -25.84 -24.81 12.03
C ILE A 653 -26.25 -23.66 11.11
N SER A 654 -27.11 -23.96 10.15
CA SER A 654 -27.66 -22.99 9.19
C SER A 654 -29.19 -22.83 9.36
N SER A 655 -29.69 -21.63 9.06
CA SER A 655 -31.12 -21.29 9.06
C SER A 655 -31.45 -20.37 7.89
N LEU A 656 -32.73 -20.45 7.44
CA LEU A 656 -33.25 -19.52 6.45
C LEU A 656 -33.99 -18.41 7.18
N LEU A 657 -33.68 -17.16 6.80
CA LEU A 657 -34.35 -15.95 7.31
C LEU A 657 -35.20 -15.36 6.18
N GLY A 658 -36.50 -15.19 6.43
CA GLY A 658 -37.34 -14.37 5.56
C GLY A 658 -37.04 -12.89 5.67
N ALA A 659 -37.62 -12.05 4.83
CA ALA A 659 -37.33 -10.60 4.79
C ALA A 659 -37.49 -9.91 6.15
N ASN A 660 -38.58 -10.20 6.89
CA ASN A 660 -38.82 -9.57 8.21
C ASN A 660 -37.79 -9.97 9.24
N GLU A 661 -37.41 -11.24 9.29
CA GLU A 661 -36.38 -11.74 10.21
C GLU A 661 -35.01 -11.18 9.85
N LEU A 662 -34.69 -11.10 8.54
CA LEU A 662 -33.44 -10.53 8.05
C LEU A 662 -33.30 -9.07 8.46
N TYR A 663 -34.31 -8.23 8.22
CA TYR A 663 -34.23 -6.80 8.57
C TYR A 663 -34.28 -6.54 10.08
N ALA A 664 -34.91 -7.45 10.84
CA ALA A 664 -34.83 -7.39 12.30
C ALA A 664 -33.42 -7.72 12.82
N ALA A 665 -32.72 -8.68 12.21
CA ALA A 665 -31.35 -9.06 12.57
C ALA A 665 -30.29 -8.10 11.99
N ALA A 666 -30.54 -7.50 10.83
CA ALA A 666 -29.60 -6.67 10.09
C ALA A 666 -30.25 -5.34 9.59
N PRO A 667 -30.61 -4.44 10.51
CA PRO A 667 -31.31 -3.17 10.16
C PRO A 667 -30.44 -2.18 9.35
N TRP A 668 -29.16 -2.47 9.21
CA TRP A 668 -28.17 -1.71 8.41
C TRP A 668 -28.19 -2.08 6.93
N LEU A 669 -28.89 -3.14 6.52
CA LEU A 669 -29.00 -3.57 5.13
C LEU A 669 -29.84 -2.57 4.31
N ALA A 670 -29.43 -2.43 3.03
CA ALA A 670 -30.27 -1.78 2.03
C ALA A 670 -31.62 -2.51 1.88
N PRO A 671 -32.71 -1.81 1.56
CA PRO A 671 -33.99 -2.46 1.29
C PRO A 671 -33.95 -3.26 -0.02
N GLY A 672 -34.87 -4.27 -0.15
CA GLY A 672 -35.06 -5.02 -1.39
C GLY A 672 -34.61 -6.47 -1.38
N PHE A 673 -34.08 -6.99 -0.27
CA PHE A 673 -33.75 -8.41 -0.13
C PHE A 673 -34.99 -9.24 0.29
N ALA A 674 -35.19 -10.38 -0.39
CA ALA A 674 -36.24 -11.34 -0.08
C ALA A 674 -35.95 -12.14 1.20
N GLY A 675 -34.66 -12.31 1.54
CA GLY A 675 -34.21 -13.03 2.74
C GLY A 675 -32.74 -13.41 2.67
N ALA A 676 -32.30 -14.31 3.51
CA ALA A 676 -30.93 -14.80 3.57
C ALA A 676 -30.81 -16.21 4.13
N ALA A 677 -29.75 -16.93 3.79
CA ALA A 677 -29.25 -18.05 4.61
C ALA A 677 -28.33 -17.47 5.69
N PHE A 678 -28.48 -17.95 6.92
CA PHE A 678 -27.63 -17.58 8.06
C PHE A 678 -26.94 -18.84 8.60
N CYS A 679 -25.60 -18.79 8.66
CA CYS A 679 -24.77 -19.82 9.28
C CYS A 679 -24.16 -19.28 10.57
N ALA A 680 -24.50 -19.83 11.71
CA ALA A 680 -24.06 -19.36 13.02
C ALA A 680 -22.56 -19.58 13.29
N GLU A 681 -21.94 -20.51 12.58
CA GLU A 681 -20.55 -20.94 12.78
C GLU A 681 -19.54 -20.18 11.91
N GLU A 682 -20.03 -19.36 10.98
CA GLU A 682 -19.17 -18.52 10.15
C GLU A 682 -18.59 -17.33 10.92
N GLY A 683 -17.52 -16.79 10.36
CA GLY A 683 -16.86 -15.64 11.00
C GLY A 683 -15.67 -15.12 10.23
N GLN A 684 -14.78 -14.51 10.99
CA GLN A 684 -13.58 -13.88 10.47
C GLN A 684 -12.42 -13.94 11.46
N MET A 685 -11.22 -13.71 10.94
CA MET A 685 -9.99 -13.54 11.72
C MET A 685 -9.04 -12.57 11.03
N ASP A 686 -7.99 -12.12 11.73
CA ASP A 686 -6.88 -11.41 11.10
C ASP A 686 -5.88 -12.41 10.50
N PRO A 687 -5.79 -12.52 9.16
CA PRO A 687 -4.93 -13.51 8.52
C PRO A 687 -3.43 -13.23 8.74
N LEU A 688 -3.03 -12.00 8.99
CA LEU A 688 -1.64 -11.65 9.23
C LEU A 688 -1.20 -12.13 10.63
N ARG A 689 -2.05 -11.90 11.64
CA ARG A 689 -1.82 -12.40 13.01
C ARG A 689 -1.87 -13.93 13.04
N GLY A 690 -2.88 -14.54 12.40
CA GLY A 690 -3.00 -15.99 12.33
C GLY A 690 -1.80 -16.66 11.69
N LEU A 691 -1.26 -16.10 10.61
CA LEU A 691 -0.07 -16.63 9.97
C LEU A 691 1.19 -16.49 10.83
N SER A 692 1.36 -15.33 11.48
CA SER A 692 2.50 -15.09 12.38
C SER A 692 2.49 -16.06 13.56
N ALA A 693 1.30 -16.29 14.15
CA ALA A 693 1.11 -17.27 15.22
C ALA A 693 1.46 -18.69 14.76
N LEU A 694 0.94 -19.13 13.59
CA LEU A 694 1.27 -20.44 13.04
C LEU A 694 2.76 -20.63 12.77
N LEU A 695 3.43 -19.61 12.21
CA LEU A 695 4.87 -19.66 11.94
C LEU A 695 5.67 -19.84 13.24
N ARG A 696 5.32 -19.07 14.28
CA ARG A 696 5.94 -19.20 15.59
C ARG A 696 5.69 -20.57 16.21
N LEU A 697 4.44 -21.00 16.27
CA LEU A 697 4.04 -22.29 16.84
C LEU A 697 4.67 -23.48 16.10
N ALA A 698 4.85 -23.40 14.78
CA ALA A 698 5.51 -24.45 14.01
C ALA A 698 6.99 -24.56 14.39
N ARG A 699 7.67 -23.42 14.57
CA ARG A 699 9.07 -23.39 15.06
C ARG A 699 9.20 -23.88 16.50
N GLU A 700 8.31 -23.48 17.38
CA GLU A 700 8.26 -23.94 18.78
C GLU A 700 7.99 -25.45 18.87
N ALA A 701 7.24 -26.02 17.94
CA ALA A 701 7.05 -27.48 17.83
C ALA A 701 8.29 -28.21 17.26
N GLY A 702 9.34 -27.49 16.83
CA GLY A 702 10.58 -28.06 16.30
C GLY A 702 10.64 -28.17 14.78
N ALA A 703 9.68 -27.61 14.02
CA ALA A 703 9.76 -27.57 12.57
C ALA A 703 10.78 -26.53 12.10
N GLU A 704 11.67 -26.92 11.18
CA GLU A 704 12.62 -26.02 10.52
C GLU A 704 11.92 -25.34 9.35
N ILE A 705 11.74 -24.01 9.43
CA ILE A 705 11.05 -23.22 8.38
C ILE A 705 12.10 -22.35 7.67
N ARG A 706 12.34 -22.63 6.37
CA ARG A 706 13.29 -21.89 5.50
C ARG A 706 12.52 -21.07 4.45
N GLY A 707 12.65 -19.77 4.53
CA GLY A 707 12.18 -18.85 3.50
C GLY A 707 13.24 -18.57 2.43
N ALA A 708 12.85 -17.96 1.30
CA ALA A 708 13.72 -17.67 0.16
C ALA A 708 14.50 -18.90 -0.37
N THR A 709 13.92 -20.09 -0.17
CA THR A 709 14.55 -21.37 -0.51
C THR A 709 13.70 -22.13 -1.53
N PRO A 710 13.73 -21.73 -2.83
CA PRO A 710 12.97 -22.40 -3.87
C PRO A 710 13.49 -23.83 -4.11
N VAL A 711 12.55 -24.77 -4.31
CA VAL A 711 12.88 -26.11 -4.80
C VAL A 711 13.10 -26.04 -6.30
N THR A 712 14.34 -26.12 -6.75
CA THR A 712 14.74 -26.01 -8.15
C THR A 712 14.58 -27.33 -8.92
N ALA A 713 14.84 -28.46 -8.25
CA ALA A 713 14.58 -29.81 -8.78
C ALA A 713 14.00 -30.70 -7.69
N LEU A 714 13.16 -31.64 -8.06
CA LEU A 714 12.56 -32.63 -7.16
C LEU A 714 12.51 -33.99 -7.88
N SER A 715 13.14 -34.98 -7.29
CA SER A 715 13.19 -36.36 -7.79
C SER A 715 12.97 -37.37 -6.68
N ARG A 716 12.75 -38.61 -7.04
CA ARG A 716 12.65 -39.75 -6.09
C ARG A 716 13.72 -40.76 -6.43
N GLU A 717 14.57 -41.07 -5.46
CA GLU A 717 15.65 -42.07 -5.54
C GLU A 717 15.31 -43.24 -4.63
N GLY A 718 14.75 -44.32 -5.19
CA GLY A 718 14.26 -45.43 -4.40
C GLY A 718 13.08 -45.00 -3.49
N SER A 719 13.25 -45.09 -2.19
CA SER A 719 12.23 -44.67 -1.18
C SER A 719 12.40 -43.24 -0.67
N VAL A 720 13.45 -42.52 -1.12
CA VAL A 720 13.82 -41.20 -0.62
C VAL A 720 13.56 -40.14 -1.69
N PHE A 721 12.96 -39.03 -1.31
CA PHE A 721 12.83 -37.83 -2.14
C PHE A 721 14.10 -36.98 -2.01
N ARG A 722 14.55 -36.43 -3.15
CA ARG A 722 15.69 -35.52 -3.26
C ARG A 722 15.22 -34.20 -3.82
N ALA A 723 15.27 -33.16 -2.99
CA ALA A 723 14.93 -31.80 -3.38
C ALA A 723 16.20 -30.94 -3.47
N GLU A 724 16.44 -30.33 -4.62
CA GLU A 724 17.55 -29.37 -4.81
C GLU A 724 17.07 -27.95 -4.52
N THR A 725 17.92 -27.22 -3.80
CA THR A 725 17.72 -25.80 -3.48
C THR A 725 19.03 -25.03 -3.75
N PRO A 726 19.00 -23.69 -3.82
CA PRO A 726 20.23 -22.90 -3.88
C PRO A 726 21.18 -23.10 -2.70
N GLU A 727 20.66 -23.50 -1.53
CA GLU A 727 21.40 -23.69 -0.29
C GLU A 727 21.98 -25.11 -0.16
N GLY A 728 21.47 -26.07 -0.91
CA GLY A 728 21.90 -27.47 -0.83
C GLY A 728 20.82 -28.46 -1.23
N VAL A 729 21.01 -29.71 -0.85
CA VAL A 729 20.12 -30.83 -1.13
C VAL A 729 19.39 -31.25 0.16
N ILE A 730 18.08 -31.46 0.04
CA ILE A 730 17.29 -32.03 1.14
C ILE A 730 16.81 -33.42 0.74
N ARG A 731 17.07 -34.39 1.59
CA ARG A 731 16.58 -35.77 1.46
C ARG A 731 15.47 -36.02 2.46
N ALA A 732 14.33 -36.49 1.99
CA ALA A 732 13.15 -36.68 2.80
C ALA A 732 12.52 -38.07 2.56
N ALA A 733 12.07 -38.73 3.61
CA ALA A 733 11.31 -39.97 3.48
C ALA A 733 9.92 -39.72 2.87
N ARG A 734 9.33 -38.58 3.16
CA ARG A 734 8.00 -38.17 2.69
C ARG A 734 8.01 -36.69 2.27
N VAL A 735 7.10 -36.34 1.34
CA VAL A 735 6.90 -34.96 0.87
C VAL A 735 5.44 -34.57 0.97
N VAL A 736 5.15 -33.40 1.53
CA VAL A 736 3.84 -32.76 1.41
C VAL A 736 3.95 -31.58 0.45
N ASN A 737 3.20 -31.65 -0.66
CA ASN A 737 3.05 -30.55 -1.62
C ASN A 737 1.92 -29.63 -1.15
N ALA A 738 2.28 -28.55 -0.47
CA ALA A 738 1.42 -27.45 0.00
C ALA A 738 1.71 -26.15 -0.73
N ALA A 739 2.19 -26.22 -1.99
CA ALA A 739 2.67 -25.09 -2.77
C ALA A 739 1.53 -24.22 -3.38
N GLY A 740 0.27 -24.41 -2.94
CA GLY A 740 -0.87 -23.60 -3.37
C GLY A 740 -0.99 -23.54 -4.90
N PRO A 741 -1.02 -22.34 -5.54
CA PRO A 741 -1.17 -22.21 -7.00
C PRO A 741 -0.07 -22.91 -7.82
N TRP A 742 1.09 -23.17 -7.24
CA TRP A 742 2.22 -23.87 -7.89
C TRP A 742 2.23 -25.37 -7.65
N ALA A 743 1.27 -25.91 -6.89
CA ALA A 743 1.25 -27.32 -6.54
C ALA A 743 1.20 -28.26 -7.77
N GLY A 744 0.53 -27.85 -8.85
CA GLY A 744 0.54 -28.58 -10.12
C GLY A 744 1.93 -28.69 -10.74
N GLN A 745 2.74 -27.62 -10.68
CA GLN A 745 4.12 -27.60 -11.17
C GLN A 745 5.04 -28.54 -10.34
N ILE A 746 4.87 -28.54 -9.03
CA ILE A 746 5.61 -29.43 -8.12
C ILE A 746 5.25 -30.89 -8.39
N ALA A 747 3.96 -31.21 -8.50
CA ALA A 747 3.48 -32.57 -8.77
C ALA A 747 3.97 -33.11 -10.13
N ALA A 748 3.99 -32.26 -11.17
CA ALA A 748 4.47 -32.61 -12.50
C ALA A 748 5.97 -33.01 -12.52
N ARG A 749 6.80 -32.44 -11.63
CA ARG A 749 8.23 -32.81 -11.50
C ARG A 749 8.43 -34.26 -11.07
N LEU A 750 7.45 -34.84 -10.40
CA LEU A 750 7.45 -36.23 -9.96
C LEU A 750 6.63 -37.16 -10.88
N GLY A 751 6.18 -36.66 -12.06
CA GLY A 751 5.36 -37.44 -12.99
C GLY A 751 3.93 -37.72 -12.49
N ALA A 752 3.43 -36.96 -11.49
CA ALA A 752 2.13 -37.12 -10.88
C ALA A 752 1.30 -35.83 -11.01
N PRO A 753 0.95 -35.38 -12.23
CA PRO A 753 0.24 -34.11 -12.42
C PRO A 753 -1.11 -34.11 -11.69
N ILE A 754 -1.50 -32.93 -11.17
CA ILE A 754 -2.77 -32.65 -10.53
C ILE A 754 -3.42 -31.41 -11.17
N PRO A 755 -4.74 -31.31 -11.26
CA PRO A 755 -5.45 -30.26 -12.00
C PRO A 755 -5.51 -28.95 -11.19
N VAL A 756 -4.37 -28.34 -10.91
CA VAL A 756 -4.28 -27.06 -10.23
C VAL A 756 -3.94 -25.96 -11.24
N ARG A 757 -4.83 -24.99 -11.34
CA ARG A 757 -4.64 -23.74 -12.08
C ARG A 757 -4.62 -22.59 -11.09
N ALA A 758 -4.19 -21.42 -11.50
CA ALA A 758 -4.18 -20.21 -10.68
C ALA A 758 -5.22 -19.21 -11.18
N THR A 759 -5.74 -18.40 -10.28
CA THR A 759 -6.54 -17.21 -10.58
C THR A 759 -6.04 -16.05 -9.73
N VAL A 760 -6.22 -14.81 -10.22
CA VAL A 760 -5.90 -13.59 -9.48
C VAL A 760 -7.19 -13.03 -8.90
N GLN A 761 -7.21 -12.82 -7.59
CA GLN A 761 -8.37 -12.28 -6.90
C GLN A 761 -8.03 -11.01 -6.13
N GLN A 762 -8.99 -10.08 -6.08
CA GLN A 762 -8.84 -8.76 -5.50
C GLN A 762 -9.62 -8.63 -4.18
N VAL A 763 -9.06 -7.85 -3.26
CA VAL A 763 -9.68 -7.44 -1.99
C VAL A 763 -9.50 -5.93 -1.81
N ILE A 764 -10.48 -5.28 -1.21
CA ILE A 764 -10.50 -3.84 -0.92
C ILE A 764 -10.59 -3.63 0.58
N ALA A 765 -9.92 -2.59 1.10
CA ALA A 765 -10.11 -2.10 2.46
C ALA A 765 -10.49 -0.63 2.45
N THR A 766 -11.45 -0.29 3.31
CA THR A 766 -11.80 1.10 3.63
C THR A 766 -10.98 1.60 4.80
N GLU A 767 -11.08 2.88 5.10
CA GLU A 767 -10.69 3.43 6.40
C GLU A 767 -11.60 2.87 7.50
N ALA A 768 -11.21 3.07 8.77
CA ALA A 768 -12.04 2.70 9.90
C ALA A 768 -13.33 3.52 9.92
N ALA A 769 -14.47 2.85 10.12
CA ALA A 769 -15.78 3.49 10.12
C ALA A 769 -16.09 4.31 11.37
N GLY A 770 -15.29 4.22 12.43
CA GLY A 770 -15.53 4.91 13.71
C GLY A 770 -16.69 4.34 14.54
N ALA A 771 -17.53 3.49 13.93
CA ALA A 771 -18.63 2.77 14.57
C ALA A 771 -18.69 1.34 14.03
N GLU A 772 -19.35 0.44 14.77
CA GLU A 772 -19.66 -0.89 14.29
C GLU A 772 -20.83 -0.81 13.30
N LEU A 773 -20.57 -1.01 12.02
CA LEU A 773 -21.56 -0.94 10.95
C LEU A 773 -22.23 -2.30 10.71
N LEU A 774 -21.46 -3.39 10.86
CA LEU A 774 -21.96 -4.75 10.72
C LEU A 774 -21.13 -5.73 11.57
N ARG A 775 -21.77 -6.78 12.04
CA ARG A 775 -21.15 -7.85 12.83
C ARG A 775 -20.90 -9.12 12.02
N PRO A 776 -21.91 -9.68 11.33
CA PRO A 776 -21.74 -10.94 10.61
C PRO A 776 -20.87 -10.76 9.38
N LEU A 777 -20.31 -11.85 8.91
CA LEU A 777 -19.79 -11.95 7.55
C LEU A 777 -20.98 -11.88 6.58
N VAL A 778 -20.87 -11.06 5.52
CA VAL A 778 -21.94 -10.91 4.54
C VAL A 778 -21.48 -11.40 3.17
N LEU A 779 -22.27 -12.29 2.60
CA LEU A 779 -22.12 -12.86 1.26
C LEU A 779 -23.35 -12.49 0.43
N HIS A 780 -23.23 -12.52 -0.88
CA HIS A 780 -24.36 -12.36 -1.78
C HIS A 780 -24.62 -13.65 -2.57
N GLY A 781 -25.87 -14.07 -2.67
CA GLY A 781 -26.22 -15.36 -3.27
C GLY A 781 -26.02 -15.45 -4.78
N SER A 782 -26.08 -14.31 -5.49
CA SER A 782 -25.91 -14.25 -6.95
C SER A 782 -24.78 -13.34 -7.43
N ARG A 783 -24.31 -12.44 -6.59
CA ARG A 783 -23.23 -11.51 -6.93
C ARG A 783 -22.00 -11.82 -6.10
N HIS A 784 -20.81 -11.58 -6.63
CA HIS A 784 -19.58 -11.80 -5.89
C HIS A 784 -19.39 -10.70 -4.83
N LEU A 785 -19.67 -11.04 -3.58
CA LEU A 785 -19.41 -10.20 -2.41
C LEU A 785 -19.01 -11.08 -1.22
N SER A 786 -17.97 -10.65 -0.52
CA SER A 786 -17.66 -11.05 0.85
C SER A 786 -17.32 -9.77 1.60
N LEU A 787 -18.19 -9.34 2.50
CA LEU A 787 -18.09 -8.07 3.22
C LEU A 787 -18.04 -8.33 4.72
N LYS A 788 -17.12 -7.69 5.41
CA LYS A 788 -16.97 -7.78 6.86
C LYS A 788 -16.30 -6.54 7.45
N GLN A 789 -16.46 -6.35 8.74
CA GLN A 789 -15.77 -5.31 9.50
C GLN A 789 -14.76 -5.93 10.46
N GLY A 790 -13.49 -5.53 10.32
CA GLY A 790 -12.42 -5.97 11.22
C GLY A 790 -12.43 -5.22 12.55
N ASP A 791 -11.66 -5.70 13.54
CA ASP A 791 -11.57 -5.14 14.89
C ASP A 791 -11.16 -3.67 14.93
N ALA A 792 -10.33 -3.24 13.98
CA ALA A 792 -9.93 -1.83 13.85
C ALA A 792 -10.98 -0.96 13.12
N GLY A 793 -12.19 -1.48 12.86
CA GLY A 793 -13.30 -0.75 12.24
C GLY A 793 -13.25 -0.66 10.71
N HIS A 794 -12.21 -1.17 10.05
CA HIS A 794 -12.11 -1.19 8.58
C HIS A 794 -13.10 -2.17 7.97
N LEU A 795 -13.79 -1.79 6.90
CA LEU A 795 -14.51 -2.73 6.07
C LEU A 795 -13.52 -3.41 5.11
N ILE A 796 -13.65 -4.72 4.99
CA ILE A 796 -12.88 -5.56 4.06
C ILE A 796 -13.87 -6.16 3.06
N LEU A 797 -13.65 -5.89 1.78
CA LEU A 797 -14.50 -6.33 0.68
C LEU A 797 -13.71 -7.30 -0.20
N GLY A 798 -14.29 -8.45 -0.43
CA GLY A 798 -13.79 -9.48 -1.35
C GLY A 798 -14.95 -10.01 -2.19
N GLY A 799 -14.92 -11.30 -2.51
CA GLY A 799 -15.93 -11.97 -3.32
C GLY A 799 -15.38 -12.45 -4.65
N ALA A 800 -14.07 -12.73 -4.68
CA ALA A 800 -13.39 -13.31 -5.83
C ALA A 800 -13.37 -12.43 -7.10
N TRP A 801 -13.45 -11.11 -6.96
CA TRP A 801 -13.29 -10.17 -8.07
C TRP A 801 -11.93 -10.34 -8.74
N PRO A 802 -11.87 -10.37 -10.10
CA PRO A 802 -10.65 -10.68 -10.80
C PRO A 802 -9.60 -9.59 -10.67
N GLY A 803 -8.34 -10.00 -10.69
CA GLY A 803 -7.17 -9.21 -10.99
C GLY A 803 -6.45 -9.80 -12.20
N GLU A 804 -5.28 -9.31 -12.54
CA GLU A 804 -4.48 -9.85 -13.62
C GLU A 804 -3.00 -9.98 -13.23
N LEU A 805 -2.20 -10.63 -14.08
CA LEU A 805 -0.74 -10.64 -13.93
C LEU A 805 -0.12 -9.57 -14.82
N ASP A 806 0.84 -8.82 -14.27
CA ASP A 806 1.69 -7.94 -15.08
C ASP A 806 2.70 -8.75 -15.93
N ALA A 807 3.44 -8.08 -16.81
CA ALA A 807 4.44 -8.72 -17.66
C ALA A 807 5.55 -9.46 -16.89
N ALA A 808 5.74 -9.14 -15.61
CA ALA A 808 6.68 -9.84 -14.73
C ALA A 808 6.01 -10.97 -13.91
N GLY A 809 4.75 -11.31 -14.20
CA GLY A 809 3.98 -12.33 -13.51
C GLY A 809 3.54 -11.95 -12.08
N ARG A 810 3.50 -10.66 -11.75
CA ARG A 810 3.05 -10.17 -10.43
C ARG A 810 1.57 -9.80 -10.48
N PRO A 811 0.78 -10.19 -9.46
CA PRO A 811 -0.64 -9.86 -9.39
C PRO A 811 -0.87 -8.34 -9.24
N ARG A 812 -1.78 -7.79 -10.04
CA ARG A 812 -2.20 -6.39 -9.98
C ARG A 812 -3.71 -6.22 -10.02
N ASN A 813 -4.19 -5.11 -9.47
CA ASN A 813 -5.61 -4.77 -9.45
C ASN A 813 -6.10 -4.34 -10.83
N LEU A 814 -7.35 -4.67 -11.13
CA LEU A 814 -8.11 -4.08 -12.20
C LEU A 814 -8.98 -2.94 -11.66
N ARG A 815 -8.99 -1.79 -12.36
CA ARG A 815 -9.85 -0.65 -12.00
C ARG A 815 -11.32 -1.06 -11.98
N ALA A 816 -11.76 -1.75 -13.03
CA ALA A 816 -13.12 -2.22 -13.18
C ALA A 816 -13.58 -3.13 -12.00
N SER A 817 -12.69 -3.98 -11.49
CA SER A 817 -12.99 -4.82 -10.32
C SER A 817 -13.13 -4.03 -9.02
N ILE A 818 -12.35 -2.94 -8.85
CA ILE A 818 -12.53 -2.04 -7.69
C ILE A 818 -13.90 -1.37 -7.76
N GLU A 819 -14.24 -0.83 -8.92
CA GLU A 819 -15.50 -0.12 -9.16
C GLU A 819 -16.71 -1.03 -8.95
N GLY A 820 -16.70 -2.23 -9.55
CA GLY A 820 -17.82 -3.17 -9.47
C GLY A 820 -18.00 -3.77 -8.06
N ASN A 821 -16.91 -4.14 -7.37
CA ASN A 821 -17.02 -4.68 -6.02
C ASN A 821 -17.61 -3.64 -5.04
N LEU A 822 -17.21 -2.37 -5.18
CA LEU A 822 -17.76 -1.27 -4.38
C LEU A 822 -19.23 -1.01 -4.71
N TRP A 823 -19.62 -1.15 -5.97
CA TRP A 823 -21.02 -1.02 -6.36
C TRP A 823 -21.89 -2.10 -5.71
N VAL A 824 -21.47 -3.37 -5.75
CA VAL A 824 -22.19 -4.47 -5.07
C VAL A 824 -22.20 -4.25 -3.56
N ALA A 825 -21.08 -3.87 -2.95
CA ALA A 825 -21.03 -3.61 -1.51
C ALA A 825 -21.96 -2.46 -1.09
N ARG A 826 -22.06 -1.40 -1.91
CA ARG A 826 -22.96 -0.27 -1.69
C ARG A 826 -24.43 -0.69 -1.77
N SER A 827 -24.82 -1.56 -2.71
CA SER A 827 -26.19 -2.07 -2.82
C SER A 827 -26.62 -2.92 -1.61
N VAL A 828 -25.65 -3.41 -0.83
CA VAL A 828 -25.87 -4.18 0.40
C VAL A 828 -25.78 -3.30 1.64
N LEU A 829 -24.74 -2.48 1.76
CA LEU A 829 -24.43 -1.62 2.90
C LEU A 829 -24.28 -0.15 2.43
N PRO A 830 -25.35 0.64 2.41
CA PRO A 830 -25.30 2.05 1.96
C PRO A 830 -24.33 2.91 2.79
N ALA A 831 -24.14 2.61 4.07
CA ALA A 831 -23.23 3.34 4.94
C ALA A 831 -21.77 3.38 4.45
N ILE A 832 -21.36 2.50 3.51
CA ILE A 832 -20.03 2.51 2.89
C ILE A 832 -19.76 3.80 2.10
N GLU A 833 -20.81 4.49 1.63
CA GLU A 833 -20.69 5.73 0.86
C GLU A 833 -19.93 6.82 1.60
N GLY A 834 -20.07 6.87 2.94
CA GLY A 834 -19.38 7.82 3.80
C GLY A 834 -17.90 7.53 4.04
N LEU A 835 -17.40 6.39 3.58
CA LEU A 835 -16.03 5.93 3.84
C LEU A 835 -15.12 6.16 2.63
N HIS A 836 -13.81 6.23 2.91
CA HIS A 836 -12.79 6.22 1.85
C HIS A 836 -12.21 4.83 1.68
N VAL A 837 -12.04 4.42 0.44
CA VAL A 837 -11.17 3.28 0.09
C VAL A 837 -9.73 3.72 0.29
N ILE A 838 -8.99 2.97 1.09
CA ILE A 838 -7.58 3.28 1.39
C ILE A 838 -6.62 2.33 0.69
N ARG A 839 -7.10 1.14 0.30
CA ARG A 839 -6.23 0.13 -0.30
C ARG A 839 -7.05 -0.96 -1.00
N ALA A 840 -6.59 -1.37 -2.17
CA ALA A 840 -6.95 -2.64 -2.79
C ALA A 840 -5.69 -3.47 -3.03
N TRP A 841 -5.80 -4.78 -2.90
CA TRP A 841 -4.69 -5.69 -3.19
C TRP A 841 -5.19 -6.95 -3.87
N THR A 842 -4.29 -7.66 -4.50
CA THR A 842 -4.56 -8.91 -5.19
C THR A 842 -3.74 -10.05 -4.59
N GLY A 843 -4.26 -11.24 -4.69
CA GLY A 843 -3.58 -12.48 -4.36
C GLY A 843 -3.83 -13.54 -5.42
N LEU A 844 -2.87 -14.44 -5.57
CA LEU A 844 -3.07 -15.66 -6.34
C LEU A 844 -3.88 -16.64 -5.50
N ASN A 845 -4.92 -17.21 -6.09
CA ASN A 845 -5.68 -18.30 -5.49
C ASN A 845 -5.63 -19.53 -6.40
N VAL A 846 -5.97 -20.69 -5.86
CA VAL A 846 -6.08 -21.93 -6.63
C VAL A 846 -7.44 -21.99 -7.33
N LEU A 847 -7.43 -22.48 -8.56
CA LEU A 847 -8.62 -22.86 -9.32
C LEU A 847 -8.54 -24.37 -9.54
N ILE A 848 -9.36 -25.11 -8.81
CA ILE A 848 -9.38 -26.56 -8.71
C ILE A 848 -10.83 -27.07 -8.68
N PRO A 849 -11.08 -28.27 -9.16
CA PRO A 849 -12.45 -28.85 -9.15
C PRO A 849 -12.96 -29.23 -7.74
N GLY A 850 -12.09 -29.27 -6.75
CA GLY A 850 -12.34 -29.57 -5.35
C GLY A 850 -11.02 -29.68 -4.58
N PRO A 851 -11.03 -29.83 -3.25
CA PRO A 851 -9.81 -30.03 -2.46
C PRO A 851 -9.03 -31.27 -2.93
N ILE A 852 -7.71 -31.12 -3.07
CA ILE A 852 -6.81 -32.24 -3.43
C ILE A 852 -5.95 -32.53 -2.21
N LEU A 853 -6.33 -33.57 -1.45
CA LEU A 853 -5.77 -33.87 -0.15
C LEU A 853 -5.39 -35.37 0.00
N GLY A 854 -4.26 -35.61 0.64
CA GLY A 854 -3.83 -36.95 1.00
C GLY A 854 -2.73 -37.53 0.13
N ALA A 855 -2.52 -38.85 0.28
CA ALA A 855 -1.44 -39.56 -0.39
C ALA A 855 -1.67 -39.71 -1.89
N ASP A 856 -0.64 -39.50 -2.70
CA ASP A 856 -0.63 -39.81 -4.14
C ASP A 856 -0.25 -41.28 -4.35
N GLN A 857 -1.17 -42.06 -4.87
CA GLN A 857 -0.93 -43.50 -5.09
C GLN A 857 0.11 -43.80 -6.16
N ARG A 858 0.32 -42.88 -7.09
CA ARG A 858 1.32 -42.97 -8.19
C ARG A 858 2.74 -42.78 -7.68
N VAL A 859 2.93 -42.01 -6.61
CA VAL A 859 4.21 -41.70 -6.01
C VAL A 859 4.17 -41.94 -4.51
N PRO A 860 4.42 -43.18 -4.04
CA PRO A 860 4.40 -43.51 -2.61
C PRO A 860 5.27 -42.57 -1.77
N GLY A 861 4.71 -42.00 -0.69
CA GLY A 861 5.36 -41.02 0.17
C GLY A 861 5.11 -39.57 -0.23
N LEU A 862 4.49 -39.29 -1.38
CA LEU A 862 4.02 -37.97 -1.76
C LEU A 862 2.60 -37.75 -1.24
N PHE A 863 2.36 -36.59 -0.62
CA PHE A 863 1.06 -36.13 -0.19
C PHE A 863 0.76 -34.77 -0.80
N HIS A 864 -0.52 -34.49 -1.06
CA HIS A 864 -0.98 -33.19 -1.52
C HIS A 864 -1.85 -32.52 -0.46
N ALA A 865 -1.74 -31.19 -0.33
CA ALA A 865 -2.57 -30.35 0.53
C ALA A 865 -2.89 -29.05 -0.21
N VAL A 866 -3.92 -29.09 -1.06
CA VAL A 866 -4.35 -27.98 -1.92
C VAL A 866 -5.85 -27.77 -1.80
N THR A 867 -6.26 -26.56 -1.42
CA THR A 867 -7.68 -26.17 -1.35
C THR A 867 -7.84 -24.66 -1.56
N PHE A 868 -8.98 -24.24 -2.11
CA PHE A 868 -9.33 -22.83 -2.27
C PHE A 868 -9.74 -22.17 -0.94
N ASN A 869 -10.32 -22.91 -0.01
CA ASN A 869 -10.73 -22.44 1.33
C ASN A 869 -9.64 -22.69 2.40
N GLY A 870 -8.38 -22.43 2.04
CA GLY A 870 -7.22 -22.79 2.84
C GLY A 870 -7.20 -22.14 4.23
N TRP A 871 -7.69 -20.92 4.40
CA TRP A 871 -7.74 -20.29 5.72
C TRP A 871 -8.69 -20.98 6.66
N THR A 872 -9.92 -21.23 6.26
CA THR A 872 -10.88 -21.93 7.12
C THR A 872 -10.37 -23.33 7.45
N LEU A 873 -9.89 -24.09 6.45
CA LEU A 873 -9.66 -25.52 6.57
C LEU A 873 -8.24 -25.93 7.00
N ALA A 874 -7.29 -24.97 7.10
CA ALA A 874 -5.89 -25.30 7.39
C ALA A 874 -5.70 -26.16 8.66
N PRO A 875 -6.30 -25.85 9.82
CA PRO A 875 -6.09 -26.66 11.02
C PRO A 875 -6.58 -28.09 10.88
N VAL A 876 -7.80 -28.32 10.37
CA VAL A 876 -8.36 -29.66 10.24
C VAL A 876 -7.63 -30.47 9.17
N ILE A 877 -7.23 -29.86 8.05
CA ILE A 877 -6.41 -30.52 7.02
C ILE A 877 -5.07 -30.94 7.60
N ALA A 878 -4.45 -30.10 8.43
CA ALA A 878 -3.19 -30.42 9.07
C ALA A 878 -3.28 -31.66 9.97
N GLU A 879 -4.35 -31.81 10.76
CA GLU A 879 -4.62 -33.01 11.55
C GLU A 879 -4.81 -34.25 10.69
N LEU A 880 -5.63 -34.16 9.63
CA LEU A 880 -5.91 -35.26 8.71
C LEU A 880 -4.64 -35.73 7.95
N ILE A 881 -3.80 -34.78 7.51
CA ILE A 881 -2.52 -35.12 6.85
C ILE A 881 -1.54 -35.73 7.87
N ALA A 882 -1.45 -35.20 9.09
CA ALA A 882 -0.60 -35.79 10.13
C ALA A 882 -1.05 -37.20 10.50
N GLU A 883 -2.34 -37.47 10.57
CA GLU A 883 -2.90 -38.80 10.76
C GLU A 883 -2.53 -39.74 9.59
N ALA A 884 -2.69 -39.29 8.35
CA ALA A 884 -2.33 -40.08 7.17
C ALA A 884 -0.82 -40.39 7.11
N LEU A 885 0.03 -39.44 7.53
CA LEU A 885 1.48 -39.65 7.63
C LEU A 885 1.86 -40.77 8.61
N ARG A 886 1.04 -41.04 9.61
CA ARG A 886 1.21 -42.16 10.56
C ARG A 886 0.54 -43.48 10.12
N GLY A 887 -0.07 -43.52 8.93
CA GLY A 887 -0.82 -44.65 8.43
C GLY A 887 -2.25 -44.77 8.95
N GLY A 888 -2.78 -43.69 9.55
CA GLY A 888 -4.18 -43.61 9.97
C GLY A 888 -5.14 -43.28 8.81
N LYS A 889 -6.40 -42.95 9.14
CA LYS A 889 -7.51 -42.82 8.16
C LYS A 889 -7.29 -41.67 7.13
N GLY A 890 -6.73 -40.56 7.53
CA GLY A 890 -6.48 -39.40 6.66
C GLY A 890 -7.73 -38.69 6.09
N PRO A 891 -7.55 -37.84 5.05
CA PRO A 891 -8.65 -37.12 4.42
C PRO A 891 -9.66 -38.05 3.74
N PRO A 892 -10.95 -37.62 3.59
CA PRO A 892 -11.95 -38.34 2.82
C PRO A 892 -11.48 -38.73 1.41
N ALA A 893 -11.84 -39.91 0.92
CA ALA A 893 -11.41 -40.48 -0.36
C ALA A 893 -11.74 -39.56 -1.58
N VAL A 894 -12.86 -38.84 -1.50
CA VAL A 894 -13.27 -37.89 -2.54
C VAL A 894 -12.27 -36.75 -2.78
N PHE A 895 -11.44 -36.47 -1.81
CA PHE A 895 -10.36 -35.46 -1.94
C PHE A 895 -9.03 -36.05 -2.41
N SER A 896 -8.96 -37.37 -2.57
CA SER A 896 -7.74 -38.03 -3.04
C SER A 896 -7.30 -37.51 -4.42
N PRO A 897 -6.01 -37.33 -4.67
CA PRO A 897 -5.51 -36.99 -6.01
C PRO A 897 -6.06 -37.90 -7.12
N SER A 898 -6.27 -39.17 -6.85
CA SER A 898 -6.83 -40.14 -7.79
C SER A 898 -8.28 -39.85 -8.22
N ALA A 899 -9.06 -39.18 -7.38
CA ALA A 899 -10.44 -38.76 -7.74
C ALA A 899 -10.48 -37.72 -8.88
N TYR A 900 -9.34 -37.10 -9.21
CA TYR A 900 -9.24 -36.06 -10.24
C TYR A 900 -8.40 -36.46 -11.46
N GLU A 901 -7.93 -37.71 -11.55
CA GLU A 901 -7.06 -38.19 -12.66
C GLU A 901 -7.72 -38.08 -14.03
N SER A 902 -9.04 -38.23 -14.13
CA SER A 902 -9.77 -38.12 -15.38
C SER A 902 -10.02 -36.64 -15.81
N ARG A 903 -9.66 -35.69 -14.96
CA ARG A 903 -9.88 -34.24 -15.20
C ARG A 903 -8.57 -33.44 -15.36
N SER A 904 -7.39 -34.12 -15.37
CA SER A 904 -6.05 -33.52 -15.48
C SER A 904 -5.59 -33.34 -16.94
#